data_b472c437d4d46b258c929b994dbcd565
#
_entry.id   b472c437d4d46b258c929b994dbcd565
#
_cell.length_a   1.000
_cell.length_b   1.000
_cell.length_c   1.000
_cell.angle_alpha   90.00
_cell.angle_beta   90.00
_cell.angle_gamma   90.00
#
_symmetry.space_group_name_H-M   'P 1'
#
loop_
_entity.id
_entity.type
_entity.pdbx_description
1 polymer ?
#
loop_
_entity_poly.entity_id
_entity_poly.type
_entity_poly.pdbx_seq_one_letter_code
_entity_poly.pdbx_strand_id
1 'polypeptide(L)'
;MRLTKKKLSLLTQSAIALLAVSGGTIGAAHAQDAAGVPAAASTEEAAPAKVVVTARRREETLQDVPVSVTAFSADQLSKQAVPDVTALALALPNTTLKASRATNSTLTAFIRGVGQADPLAGFESGVGIYVDDIYLARPQAAVADIYDVERIEVLRGPQGTLYGRNTIGGAVKYVTRKLGPNTDVRLRGTVGNHGQKEAVVTASTPLTDSARIGGTFARFKRDGFGTNLFTGKGNYDKDVTAARLSAEFTPNQDLFIRIAGDITQDDSNPKNGHRLIVGRTSGAPILSNEFDTRGNLTKALGHDQDVKAYGVSATVEYTINPAWSLKSITAARKDRSYAPIDFDALPVVDMEVPALYKNKQFSQEFNLTYSGERLQGVAGVYFMDANAFNHFDTILAGAVATSTYTMGDIDTKAWAVYADGSYQLTDALSLSLGGRYTVDKREAEILRQIYFGLGGTPALGNTGAVLFRTDTDLRGGVLEREDKKFTPRVALNWKMNQDHNVYASYSEGFKGGGFDPRLNVVGTRIPLSTARAGYAPETIETYELGLKSAFNGGRITTNAAVFYSDYQDVQIPGSVAIDTNGDGRDDSFAGVTTNAGKAKIKGVELEAIANLTRDFMIAGMYSYIDAEYKDYIVAGVNVAGQRTFQNTPKNSANLRANYDIAMPVMGRDGKLSLIGSWSYKGATAQFETRSLLDQDSYRIWDASIVWTRTDGKIRAGLHGKNLGDTRYKTAGYLFPTLGNEGTLTAFYGNPRTVSATVEYRF
;
A
#
# COMPACT_ATOMS: atom_id res chain seq x y z
N MET A 1 -11.00 -24.29 -15.80
CA MET A 1 -11.93 -23.89 -16.87
C MET A 1 -11.42 -22.58 -17.48
N ARG A 2 -10.75 -22.68 -18.64
CA ARG A 2 -10.14 -21.55 -19.34
C ARG A 2 -11.25 -20.66 -19.94
N LEU A 3 -11.50 -19.50 -19.37
CA LEU A 3 -12.22 -18.42 -20.05
C LEU A 3 -11.22 -17.72 -20.98
N THR A 4 -11.37 -18.00 -22.27
CA THR A 4 -10.46 -17.57 -23.32
C THR A 4 -10.40 -16.04 -23.44
N LYS A 5 -9.22 -15.52 -23.82
CA LYS A 5 -8.89 -14.10 -24.13
C LYS A 5 -9.91 -13.33 -25.00
N LYS A 6 -10.86 -14.00 -25.62
CA LYS A 6 -11.91 -13.40 -26.48
C LYS A 6 -12.98 -12.59 -25.75
N LYS A 7 -13.22 -12.78 -24.45
CA LYS A 7 -14.29 -12.03 -23.73
C LYS A 7 -13.87 -10.66 -23.23
N LEU A 8 -12.55 -10.41 -23.08
CA LEU A 8 -12.07 -9.08 -22.69
C LEU A 8 -12.03 -8.10 -23.88
N SER A 9 -11.86 -8.63 -25.11
CA SER A 9 -11.89 -7.81 -26.33
C SER A 9 -13.29 -7.24 -26.64
N LEU A 10 -14.35 -7.89 -26.17
CA LEU A 10 -15.72 -7.39 -26.34
C LEU A 10 -16.08 -6.24 -25.39
N LEU A 11 -15.50 -6.24 -24.17
CA LEU A 11 -15.69 -5.12 -23.23
C LEU A 11 -14.90 -3.87 -23.65
N THR A 12 -13.73 -4.04 -24.26
CA THR A 12 -12.94 -2.93 -24.81
C THR A 12 -13.56 -2.33 -26.07
N GLN A 13 -14.20 -3.14 -26.91
CA GLN A 13 -14.91 -2.63 -28.09
C GLN A 13 -16.22 -1.90 -27.74
N SER A 14 -16.93 -2.32 -26.68
CA SER A 14 -18.14 -1.64 -26.23
C SER A 14 -17.85 -0.29 -25.52
N ALA A 15 -16.72 -0.14 -24.86
CA ALA A 15 -16.34 1.15 -24.24
C ALA A 15 -15.91 2.20 -25.27
N ILE A 16 -15.30 1.76 -26.38
CA ILE A 16 -14.92 2.66 -27.50
C ILE A 16 -16.15 3.06 -28.32
N ALA A 17 -17.16 2.21 -28.44
CA ALA A 17 -18.38 2.52 -29.17
C ALA A 17 -19.27 3.55 -28.47
N LEU A 18 -19.23 3.69 -27.14
CA LEU A 18 -20.00 4.73 -26.42
C LEU A 18 -19.40 6.15 -26.56
N LEU A 19 -18.14 6.28 -26.93
CA LEU A 19 -17.49 7.58 -27.18
C LEU A 19 -17.67 8.13 -28.59
N ALA A 20 -18.23 7.36 -29.53
CA ALA A 20 -18.33 7.73 -30.93
C ALA A 20 -19.72 8.33 -31.35
N VAL A 21 -20.69 8.46 -30.43
CA VAL A 21 -22.09 8.84 -30.79
C VAL A 21 -22.46 10.30 -30.46
N SER A 22 -21.54 11.15 -30.00
CA SER A 22 -21.86 12.57 -29.71
C SER A 22 -21.12 13.58 -30.59
N GLY A 23 -20.97 13.29 -31.89
CA GLY A 23 -20.56 14.24 -32.92
C GLY A 23 -21.72 15.05 -33.47
N GLY A 24 -22.37 15.88 -32.64
CA GLY A 24 -23.38 16.85 -33.07
C GLY A 24 -22.79 18.25 -33.21
N THR A 25 -23.01 18.86 -34.35
CA THR A 25 -22.55 20.18 -34.79
C THR A 25 -22.89 21.30 -33.79
N ILE A 26 -21.87 22.03 -33.28
CA ILE A 26 -22.07 23.26 -32.51
C ILE A 26 -21.97 24.45 -33.48
N GLY A 27 -23.10 25.15 -33.66
CA GLY A 27 -23.16 26.43 -34.34
C GLY A 27 -22.52 27.56 -33.54
N ALA A 28 -21.76 28.39 -34.18
CA ALA A 28 -21.09 29.55 -33.57
C ALA A 28 -22.12 30.65 -33.25
N ALA A 29 -22.22 31.05 -32.00
CA ALA A 29 -22.91 32.26 -31.57
C ALA A 29 -21.87 33.36 -31.27
N HIS A 30 -21.96 34.47 -31.98
CA HIS A 30 -21.17 35.67 -31.68
C HIS A 30 -21.72 36.38 -30.44
N ALA A 31 -20.86 36.71 -29.50
CA ALA A 31 -21.17 37.64 -28.40
C ALA A 31 -20.39 38.95 -28.62
N GLN A 32 -21.11 40.05 -28.51
CA GLN A 32 -20.66 41.43 -28.69
C GLN A 32 -19.84 41.91 -27.45
N ASP A 33 -18.85 42.76 -27.79
CA ASP A 33 -18.02 43.51 -26.82
C ASP A 33 -18.84 44.50 -25.96
N ALA A 34 -18.54 44.48 -24.67
CA ALA A 34 -18.82 45.65 -23.80
C ALA A 34 -17.53 46.06 -23.11
N ALA A 35 -16.99 47.19 -23.52
CA ALA A 35 -15.81 47.81 -22.92
C ALA A 35 -16.15 48.33 -21.50
N GLY A 36 -15.45 47.81 -20.48
CA GLY A 36 -15.47 48.29 -19.12
C GLY A 36 -14.06 48.62 -18.62
N VAL A 37 -13.89 49.81 -18.11
CA VAL A 37 -12.70 50.47 -17.59
C VAL A 37 -11.94 49.60 -16.57
N PRO A 38 -10.59 49.50 -16.58
CA PRO A 38 -9.85 48.69 -15.64
C PRO A 38 -9.77 49.39 -14.26
N ALA A 39 -10.46 48.87 -13.26
CA ALA A 39 -10.14 49.16 -11.86
C ALA A 39 -8.81 48.52 -11.52
N ALA A 40 -7.86 49.31 -10.97
CA ALA A 40 -6.60 48.82 -10.44
C ALA A 40 -6.85 47.73 -9.39
N ALA A 41 -6.66 46.50 -9.75
CA ALA A 41 -6.72 45.37 -8.81
C ALA A 41 -5.51 45.49 -7.87
N SER A 42 -5.80 45.73 -6.60
CA SER A 42 -4.86 45.48 -5.51
C SER A 42 -4.48 43.98 -5.58
N THR A 43 -3.20 43.70 -5.88
CA THR A 43 -2.65 42.36 -5.84
C THR A 43 -2.58 41.88 -4.40
N GLU A 44 -3.69 41.43 -3.84
CA GLU A 44 -3.66 40.62 -2.63
C GLU A 44 -2.92 39.35 -2.92
N GLU A 45 -1.82 39.13 -2.23
CA GLU A 45 -0.96 37.96 -2.37
C GLU A 45 -1.79 36.73 -1.95
N ALA A 46 -2.21 35.93 -2.92
CA ALA A 46 -3.03 34.76 -2.66
C ALA A 46 -2.32 33.84 -1.67
N ALA A 47 -2.86 33.70 -0.46
CA ALA A 47 -2.33 32.77 0.53
C ALA A 47 -2.26 31.34 -0.06
N PRO A 48 -1.22 30.57 0.25
CA PRO A 48 -1.08 29.21 -0.26
C PRO A 48 -2.32 28.39 0.10
N ALA A 49 -2.84 27.61 -0.86
CA ALA A 49 -4.05 26.81 -0.68
C ALA A 49 -3.90 25.89 0.54
N LYS A 50 -4.84 25.97 1.48
CA LYS A 50 -4.84 25.11 2.67
C LYS A 50 -5.05 23.66 2.25
N VAL A 51 -4.13 22.78 2.66
CA VAL A 51 -4.26 21.33 2.41
C VAL A 51 -5.32 20.76 3.35
N VAL A 52 -6.38 20.19 2.77
CA VAL A 52 -7.47 19.54 3.50
C VAL A 52 -7.21 18.03 3.53
N VAL A 53 -7.40 17.42 4.68
CA VAL A 53 -7.28 15.97 4.91
C VAL A 53 -8.54 15.42 5.58
N THR A 54 -8.77 14.12 5.42
CA THR A 54 -9.88 13.41 6.07
C THR A 54 -9.38 12.39 7.10
N ALA A 55 -8.25 12.70 7.73
CA ALA A 55 -7.56 11.84 8.70
C ALA A 55 -8.45 11.42 9.88
N ARG A 56 -9.40 12.26 10.29
CA ARG A 56 -10.33 11.99 11.39
C ARG A 56 -11.77 11.74 10.94
N ARG A 57 -11.97 11.17 9.74
CA ARG A 57 -13.28 10.89 9.14
C ARG A 57 -14.13 12.15 8.87
N ARG A 58 -13.53 13.33 8.95
CA ARG A 58 -14.11 14.63 8.62
C ARG A 58 -13.05 15.50 7.94
N GLU A 59 -13.47 16.48 7.17
CA GLU A 59 -12.58 17.43 6.53
C GLU A 59 -11.98 18.39 7.55
N GLU A 60 -10.67 18.44 7.65
CA GLU A 60 -9.92 19.34 8.53
C GLU A 60 -8.69 19.86 7.77
N THR A 61 -8.19 21.04 8.12
CA THR A 61 -6.93 21.50 7.54
C THR A 61 -5.77 20.72 8.15
N LEU A 62 -4.76 20.42 7.34
CA LEU A 62 -3.58 19.63 7.76
C LEU A 62 -2.94 20.24 9.03
N GLN A 63 -2.94 21.56 9.17
CA GLN A 63 -2.34 22.28 10.30
C GLN A 63 -3.16 22.17 11.60
N ASP A 64 -4.46 21.93 11.51
CA ASP A 64 -5.34 21.83 12.68
C ASP A 64 -5.48 20.41 13.24
N VAL A 65 -5.16 19.38 12.43
CA VAL A 65 -5.34 17.99 12.86
C VAL A 65 -4.28 17.56 13.86
N PRO A 66 -4.63 17.13 15.10
CA PRO A 66 -3.67 16.67 16.11
C PRO A 66 -3.25 15.20 15.85
N VAL A 67 -2.67 14.95 14.68
CA VAL A 67 -2.15 13.66 14.22
C VAL A 67 -1.01 13.90 13.22
N SER A 68 0.01 13.05 13.23
CA SER A 68 1.05 13.01 12.21
C SER A 68 0.48 12.50 10.89
N VAL A 69 0.29 13.38 9.91
CA VAL A 69 -0.24 13.04 8.57
C VAL A 69 0.49 13.80 7.49
N THR A 70 0.78 13.11 6.37
CA THR A 70 1.31 13.70 5.14
C THR A 70 0.32 13.48 4.02
N ALA A 71 0.07 14.50 3.21
CA ALA A 71 -0.84 14.44 2.07
C ALA A 71 -0.13 14.84 0.76
N PHE A 72 -0.41 14.10 -0.30
CA PHE A 72 0.09 14.36 -1.65
C PHE A 72 -1.10 14.65 -2.58
N SER A 73 -1.11 15.83 -3.19
CA SER A 73 -2.15 16.20 -4.15
C SER A 73 -1.92 15.55 -5.53
N ALA A 74 -2.99 15.43 -6.32
CA ALA A 74 -2.91 14.92 -7.70
C ALA A 74 -1.91 15.72 -8.56
N ASP A 75 -1.83 17.04 -8.38
CA ASP A 75 -0.88 17.91 -9.12
C ASP A 75 0.57 17.58 -8.78
N GLN A 76 0.89 17.41 -7.48
CA GLN A 76 2.23 17.00 -7.04
C GLN A 76 2.61 15.62 -7.59
N LEU A 77 1.68 14.65 -7.52
CA LEU A 77 1.90 13.29 -8.02
C LEU A 77 2.14 13.27 -9.52
N SER A 78 1.36 14.05 -10.29
CA SER A 78 1.51 14.17 -11.74
C SER A 78 2.81 14.86 -12.14
N LYS A 79 3.14 16.01 -11.54
CA LYS A 79 4.39 16.76 -11.84
C LYS A 79 5.66 15.96 -11.55
N GLN A 80 5.60 15.07 -10.57
CA GLN A 80 6.71 14.20 -10.21
C GLN A 80 6.67 12.86 -10.93
N ALA A 81 5.69 12.59 -11.78
CA ALA A 81 5.47 11.30 -12.44
C ALA A 81 5.60 10.13 -11.43
N VAL A 82 4.85 10.23 -10.31
CA VAL A 82 4.80 9.17 -9.29
C VAL A 82 3.99 8.00 -9.84
N PRO A 83 4.59 6.81 -10.04
CA PRO A 83 3.89 5.72 -10.72
C PRO A 83 2.86 5.01 -9.84
N ASP A 84 3.21 4.78 -8.59
CA ASP A 84 2.41 4.04 -7.62
C ASP A 84 2.75 4.46 -6.18
N VAL A 85 2.05 3.88 -5.20
CA VAL A 85 2.21 4.22 -3.78
C VAL A 85 3.61 3.92 -3.23
N THR A 86 4.33 2.95 -3.81
CA THR A 86 5.65 2.56 -3.30
C THR A 86 6.69 3.67 -3.49
N ALA A 87 6.56 4.48 -4.54
CA ALA A 87 7.45 5.60 -4.79
C ALA A 87 7.32 6.73 -3.74
N LEU A 88 6.20 6.81 -3.02
CA LEU A 88 5.99 7.79 -1.94
C LEU A 88 6.87 7.52 -0.72
N ALA A 89 7.32 6.27 -0.51
CA ALA A 89 8.14 5.88 0.64
C ALA A 89 9.42 6.71 0.78
N LEU A 90 9.96 7.25 -0.32
CA LEU A 90 11.16 8.10 -0.30
C LEU A 90 10.90 9.50 0.26
N ALA A 91 9.65 9.96 0.24
CA ALA A 91 9.24 11.28 0.72
C ALA A 91 8.43 11.24 2.03
N LEU A 92 8.34 10.08 2.67
CA LEU A 92 7.58 9.86 3.89
C LEU A 92 8.47 9.56 5.10
N PRO A 93 8.28 10.23 6.25
CA PRO A 93 8.99 9.91 7.48
C PRO A 93 8.68 8.48 7.95
N ASN A 94 9.70 7.76 8.44
CA ASN A 94 9.59 6.44 9.09
C ASN A 94 8.66 5.45 8.38
N THR A 95 8.63 5.51 7.03
CA THR A 95 7.71 4.71 6.21
C THR A 95 8.48 3.90 5.18
N THR A 96 8.12 2.63 5.05
CA THR A 96 8.56 1.73 3.99
C THR A 96 7.33 1.19 3.29
N LEU A 97 7.19 1.50 2.00
CA LEU A 97 6.17 0.96 1.09
C LEU A 97 6.91 0.33 -0.07
N LYS A 98 6.68 -0.94 -0.35
CA LYS A 98 7.36 -1.66 -1.42
C LYS A 98 6.47 -2.77 -1.98
N ALA A 99 6.69 -3.15 -3.23
CA ALA A 99 6.10 -4.39 -3.74
C ALA A 99 6.70 -5.58 -2.97
N SER A 100 5.85 -6.56 -2.68
CA SER A 100 6.26 -7.79 -2.02
C SER A 100 7.22 -8.61 -2.92
N ARG A 101 7.73 -9.70 -2.37
CA ARG A 101 8.52 -10.67 -3.10
C ARG A 101 7.66 -11.32 -4.20
N ALA A 102 8.25 -11.62 -5.33
CA ALA A 102 7.67 -12.39 -6.44
C ALA A 102 6.47 -11.77 -7.18
N THR A 103 5.76 -10.80 -6.64
CA THR A 103 4.65 -10.11 -7.33
C THR A 103 4.89 -8.61 -7.39
N ASN A 104 4.36 -7.96 -8.44
CA ASN A 104 4.49 -6.51 -8.59
C ASN A 104 3.37 -5.73 -7.89
N SER A 105 2.22 -6.37 -7.64
CA SER A 105 0.99 -5.72 -7.17
C SER A 105 0.64 -5.98 -5.69
N THR A 106 1.34 -6.88 -5.00
CA THR A 106 1.16 -7.11 -3.57
C THR A 106 1.98 -6.09 -2.76
N LEU A 107 1.32 -5.36 -1.86
CA LEU A 107 1.96 -4.31 -1.05
C LEU A 107 2.53 -4.85 0.26
N THR A 108 3.77 -4.49 0.54
CA THR A 108 4.39 -4.59 1.87
C THR A 108 4.51 -3.19 2.44
N ALA A 109 3.92 -2.94 3.60
CA ALA A 109 3.88 -1.64 4.25
C ALA A 109 4.37 -1.73 5.70
N PHE A 110 5.28 -0.80 6.08
CA PHE A 110 5.74 -0.57 7.44
C PHE A 110 5.70 0.92 7.74
N ILE A 111 5.13 1.31 8.87
CA ILE A 111 5.15 2.68 9.38
C ILE A 111 5.61 2.64 10.82
N ARG A 112 6.62 3.46 11.17
CA ARG A 112 7.25 3.50 12.51
C ARG A 112 7.68 2.12 13.01
N GLY A 113 8.23 1.28 12.11
CA GLY A 113 8.69 -0.07 12.45
C GLY A 113 7.62 -1.14 12.52
N VAL A 114 6.35 -0.79 12.38
CA VAL A 114 5.22 -1.71 12.49
C VAL A 114 4.67 -2.06 11.11
N GLY A 115 4.54 -3.34 10.81
CA GLY A 115 4.07 -3.82 9.51
C GLY A 115 4.06 -5.33 9.40
N GLN A 116 3.79 -5.85 8.19
CA GLN A 116 3.83 -7.29 7.88
C GLN A 116 4.39 -7.49 6.47
N ALA A 117 5.36 -8.38 6.36
CA ALA A 117 6.01 -8.68 5.07
C ALA A 117 5.43 -9.89 4.35
N ASP A 118 4.78 -10.79 5.07
CA ASP A 118 4.26 -12.06 4.54
C ASP A 118 2.77 -11.92 4.20
N PRO A 119 2.34 -12.14 2.93
CA PRO A 119 0.96 -11.92 2.49
C PRO A 119 0.04 -13.13 2.69
N LEU A 120 0.41 -14.15 3.46
CA LEU A 120 -0.40 -15.35 3.68
C LEU A 120 -1.76 -15.04 4.33
N ALA A 121 -2.75 -15.86 4.08
CA ALA A 121 -4.14 -15.67 4.50
C ALA A 121 -4.30 -15.48 6.03
N GLY A 122 -3.45 -16.11 6.83
CA GLY A 122 -3.48 -16.02 8.29
C GLY A 122 -2.89 -14.72 8.85
N PHE A 123 -2.15 -13.92 8.05
CA PHE A 123 -1.43 -12.75 8.54
C PHE A 123 -2.11 -11.45 8.17
N GLU A 124 -2.26 -10.58 9.16
CA GLU A 124 -2.84 -9.26 8.98
C GLU A 124 -1.77 -8.19 8.79
N SER A 125 -2.09 -7.17 7.99
CA SER A 125 -1.23 -6.00 7.87
C SER A 125 -1.20 -5.20 9.19
N GLY A 126 -0.05 -4.59 9.51
CA GLY A 126 0.05 -3.59 10.60
C GLY A 126 -0.29 -2.17 10.13
N VAL A 127 -0.45 -1.97 8.81
CA VAL A 127 -0.79 -0.70 8.17
C VAL A 127 -2.06 -0.88 7.37
N GLY A 128 -3.09 -0.09 7.66
CA GLY A 128 -4.36 -0.12 6.95
C GLY A 128 -4.27 0.56 5.58
N ILE A 129 -4.82 -0.08 4.55
CA ILE A 129 -4.92 0.49 3.20
C ILE A 129 -6.38 0.77 2.90
N TYR A 130 -6.67 1.98 2.43
CA TYR A 130 -8.04 2.44 2.18
C TYR A 130 -8.16 3.06 0.79
N VAL A 131 -9.28 2.80 0.13
CA VAL A 131 -9.71 3.50 -1.09
C VAL A 131 -11.09 4.09 -0.82
N ASP A 132 -11.22 5.41 -0.85
CA ASP A 132 -12.47 6.14 -0.53
C ASP A 132 -13.10 5.68 0.81
N ASP A 133 -12.27 5.59 1.86
CA ASP A 133 -12.60 5.08 3.19
C ASP A 133 -12.93 3.57 3.30
N ILE A 134 -12.90 2.82 2.21
CA ILE A 134 -13.09 1.37 2.19
C ILE A 134 -11.78 0.68 2.54
N TYR A 135 -11.76 -0.07 3.63
CA TYR A 135 -10.61 -0.88 4.04
C TYR A 135 -10.35 -2.02 3.04
N LEU A 136 -9.11 -2.18 2.62
CA LEU A 136 -8.64 -3.34 1.86
C LEU A 136 -8.09 -4.38 2.85
N ALA A 137 -8.82 -5.47 3.06
CA ALA A 137 -8.47 -6.46 4.07
C ALA A 137 -7.19 -7.24 3.73
N ARG A 138 -6.77 -7.24 2.46
CA ARG A 138 -5.62 -8.03 2.01
C ARG A 138 -4.64 -7.18 1.19
N PRO A 139 -3.33 -7.50 1.25
CA PRO A 139 -2.29 -6.74 0.55
C PRO A 139 -2.17 -7.06 -0.95
N GLN A 140 -2.82 -8.14 -1.43
CA GLN A 140 -2.83 -8.49 -2.84
C GLN A 140 -3.51 -7.40 -3.66
N ALA A 141 -2.93 -7.02 -4.80
CA ALA A 141 -3.36 -5.91 -5.65
C ALA A 141 -3.48 -4.53 -4.94
N ALA A 142 -2.83 -4.36 -3.77
CA ALA A 142 -2.84 -3.11 -3.01
C ALA A 142 -1.70 -2.15 -3.39
N VAL A 143 -0.76 -2.55 -4.26
CA VAL A 143 0.13 -1.61 -4.97
C VAL A 143 -0.71 -0.95 -6.05
N ALA A 144 -1.40 0.12 -5.66
CA ALA A 144 -2.29 0.83 -6.57
C ALA A 144 -1.50 1.82 -7.42
N ASP A 145 -1.65 1.70 -8.75
CA ASP A 145 -1.16 2.69 -9.70
C ASP A 145 -1.92 4.02 -9.53
N ILE A 146 -1.22 5.13 -9.71
CA ILE A 146 -1.78 6.46 -9.50
C ILE A 146 -2.39 6.96 -10.81
N TYR A 147 -3.72 6.81 -10.97
CA TYR A 147 -4.40 7.21 -12.20
C TYR A 147 -5.67 8.05 -12.00
N ASP A 148 -6.45 7.85 -10.94
CA ASP A 148 -7.71 8.58 -10.66
C ASP A 148 -7.76 9.11 -9.22
N VAL A 149 -6.66 9.70 -8.79
CA VAL A 149 -6.47 10.14 -7.41
C VAL A 149 -6.70 11.65 -7.30
N GLU A 150 -7.42 12.09 -6.30
CA GLU A 150 -7.46 13.48 -5.85
C GLU A 150 -6.29 13.78 -4.92
N ARG A 151 -6.07 12.88 -3.96
CA ARG A 151 -4.94 12.93 -3.02
C ARG A 151 -4.67 11.57 -2.40
N ILE A 152 -3.46 11.42 -1.87
CA ILE A 152 -3.08 10.29 -1.01
C ILE A 152 -2.72 10.85 0.36
N GLU A 153 -3.31 10.29 1.42
CA GLU A 153 -3.04 10.65 2.80
C GLU A 153 -2.32 9.49 3.49
N VAL A 154 -1.24 9.77 4.21
CA VAL A 154 -0.52 8.77 5.02
C VAL A 154 -0.52 9.21 6.47
N LEU A 155 -1.23 8.46 7.30
CA LEU A 155 -1.36 8.66 8.74
C LEU A 155 -0.33 7.79 9.43
N ARG A 156 0.42 8.37 10.36
CA ARG A 156 1.48 7.66 11.11
C ARG A 156 1.10 7.50 12.57
N GLY A 157 1.49 6.38 13.16
CA GLY A 157 1.09 5.97 14.52
C GLY A 157 -0.28 5.31 14.57
N PRO A 158 -0.68 4.79 15.73
CA PRO A 158 -1.89 4.00 15.88
C PRO A 158 -3.16 4.76 15.52
N GLN A 159 -3.99 4.15 14.65
CA GLN A 159 -5.27 4.67 14.20
C GLN A 159 -6.45 3.79 14.65
N GLY A 160 -6.26 3.02 15.73
CA GLY A 160 -7.21 2.01 16.19
C GLY A 160 -8.62 2.54 16.48
N THR A 161 -8.74 3.78 16.95
CA THR A 161 -10.01 4.39 17.33
C THR A 161 -10.92 4.65 16.12
N LEU A 162 -10.42 5.26 15.05
CA LEU A 162 -11.24 5.67 13.90
C LEU A 162 -11.20 4.67 12.74
N TYR A 163 -10.06 4.02 12.55
CA TYR A 163 -9.84 3.11 11.44
C TYR A 163 -9.93 1.63 11.87
N GLY A 164 -9.76 1.37 13.16
CA GLY A 164 -9.97 0.05 13.77
C GLY A 164 -8.77 -0.87 13.68
N ARG A 165 -9.07 -2.16 13.55
CA ARG A 165 -8.08 -3.23 13.52
C ARG A 165 -7.03 -3.03 12.43
N ASN A 166 -5.82 -3.56 12.66
CA ASN A 166 -4.76 -3.61 11.65
C ASN A 166 -4.25 -2.23 11.16
N THR A 167 -4.41 -1.21 12.01
CA THR A 167 -3.90 0.14 11.78
C THR A 167 -2.97 0.58 12.90
N ILE A 168 -2.20 -0.37 13.45
CA ILE A 168 -1.33 -0.12 14.61
C ILE A 168 -0.10 0.70 14.25
N GLY A 169 0.41 0.59 13.03
CA GLY A 169 1.50 1.42 12.50
C GLY A 169 1.01 2.70 11.85
N GLY A 170 -0.20 2.67 11.29
CA GLY A 170 -0.77 3.79 10.56
C GLY A 170 -1.75 3.37 9.46
N ALA A 171 -2.04 4.30 8.55
CA ALA A 171 -2.92 4.07 7.41
C ALA A 171 -2.47 4.82 6.16
N VAL A 172 -2.72 4.23 4.99
CA VAL A 172 -2.56 4.86 3.67
C VAL A 172 -3.94 4.95 3.03
N LYS A 173 -4.35 6.16 2.67
CA LYS A 173 -5.67 6.43 2.07
C LYS A 173 -5.51 6.96 0.65
N TYR A 174 -6.16 6.30 -0.27
CA TYR A 174 -6.43 6.79 -1.62
C TYR A 174 -7.79 7.50 -1.60
N VAL A 175 -7.80 8.77 -1.92
CA VAL A 175 -9.04 9.53 -2.12
C VAL A 175 -9.18 9.77 -3.61
N THR A 176 -10.21 9.20 -4.21
CA THR A 176 -10.47 9.36 -5.64
C THR A 176 -11.23 10.65 -5.92
N ARG A 177 -11.13 11.13 -7.15
CA ARG A 177 -11.71 12.40 -7.55
C ARG A 177 -13.25 12.34 -7.53
N LYS A 178 -13.89 13.39 -7.00
CA LYS A 178 -15.32 13.65 -7.19
C LYS A 178 -15.57 14.18 -8.61
N LEU A 179 -16.72 13.87 -9.18
CA LEU A 179 -17.12 14.29 -10.53
C LEU A 179 -17.54 15.77 -10.51
N GLY A 180 -16.95 16.56 -11.41
CA GLY A 180 -17.25 17.98 -11.52
C GLY A 180 -18.61 18.27 -12.21
N PRO A 181 -19.10 19.53 -12.10
CA PRO A 181 -20.36 19.95 -12.74
C PRO A 181 -20.26 20.09 -14.26
N ASN A 182 -19.06 20.14 -14.80
CA ASN A 182 -18.80 20.30 -16.23
C ASN A 182 -18.20 19.02 -16.81
N THR A 183 -18.36 18.84 -18.12
CA THR A 183 -17.62 17.78 -18.85
C THR A 183 -16.12 18.03 -18.73
N ASP A 184 -15.38 17.01 -18.31
CA ASP A 184 -13.93 17.02 -18.15
C ASP A 184 -13.36 15.75 -18.77
N VAL A 185 -12.52 15.90 -19.78
CA VAL A 185 -11.85 14.78 -20.44
C VAL A 185 -10.34 15.02 -20.35
N ARG A 186 -9.61 14.04 -19.86
CA ARG A 186 -8.15 14.09 -19.70
C ARG A 186 -7.51 12.87 -20.34
N LEU A 187 -6.49 13.12 -21.14
CA LEU A 187 -5.68 12.10 -21.79
C LEU A 187 -4.25 12.27 -21.31
N ARG A 188 -3.66 11.22 -20.77
CA ARG A 188 -2.24 11.19 -20.40
C ARG A 188 -1.56 10.05 -21.13
N GLY A 189 -0.51 10.36 -21.88
CA GLY A 189 0.39 9.42 -22.52
C GLY A 189 1.78 9.50 -21.88
N THR A 190 2.43 8.36 -21.66
CA THR A 190 3.81 8.27 -21.18
C THR A 190 4.60 7.31 -22.05
N VAL A 191 5.80 7.73 -22.46
CA VAL A 191 6.81 6.88 -23.11
C VAL A 191 8.12 7.00 -22.39
N GLY A 192 8.92 5.92 -22.36
CA GLY A 192 10.20 5.95 -21.65
C GLY A 192 11.15 4.83 -22.07
N ASN A 193 12.31 4.79 -21.42
CA ASN A 193 13.24 3.69 -21.60
C ASN A 193 12.63 2.38 -21.12
N HIS A 194 13.29 1.26 -21.39
CA HIS A 194 12.75 -0.10 -21.16
C HIS A 194 11.39 -0.31 -21.83
N GLY A 195 11.14 0.26 -23.00
CA GLY A 195 9.90 0.08 -23.75
C GLY A 195 8.65 0.61 -23.04
N GLN A 196 8.76 1.53 -22.08
CA GLN A 196 7.63 2.09 -21.34
C GLN A 196 6.63 2.76 -22.27
N LYS A 197 5.36 2.35 -22.17
CA LYS A 197 4.22 2.91 -22.89
C LYS A 197 3.00 2.86 -21.99
N GLU A 198 2.48 4.04 -21.65
CA GLU A 198 1.34 4.13 -20.75
C GLU A 198 0.29 5.08 -21.32
N ALA A 199 -0.96 4.77 -21.08
CA ALA A 199 -2.09 5.61 -21.46
C ALA A 199 -3.10 5.64 -20.31
N VAL A 200 -3.57 6.84 -19.96
CA VAL A 200 -4.65 7.05 -19.01
C VAL A 200 -5.68 7.97 -19.66
N VAL A 201 -6.93 7.52 -19.69
CA VAL A 201 -8.06 8.29 -20.20
C VAL A 201 -9.06 8.45 -19.07
N THR A 202 -9.32 9.68 -18.67
CA THR A 202 -10.35 10.02 -17.67
C THR A 202 -11.40 10.88 -18.33
N ALA A 203 -12.66 10.55 -18.17
CA ALA A 203 -13.77 11.33 -18.68
C ALA A 203 -14.91 11.40 -17.65
N SER A 204 -15.51 12.57 -17.52
CA SER A 204 -16.72 12.76 -16.72
C SER A 204 -17.63 13.79 -17.38
N THR A 205 -18.95 13.62 -17.20
CA THR A 205 -19.94 14.55 -17.73
C THR A 205 -21.19 14.58 -16.86
N PRO A 206 -21.84 15.74 -16.70
CA PRO A 206 -23.17 15.77 -16.15
C PRO A 206 -24.17 15.13 -17.14
N LEU A 207 -25.08 14.31 -16.62
CA LEU A 207 -26.24 13.78 -17.35
C LEU A 207 -27.45 14.68 -17.13
N THR A 208 -27.57 15.23 -15.93
CA THR A 208 -28.55 16.23 -15.51
C THR A 208 -27.87 17.16 -14.50
N ASP A 209 -28.58 18.18 -14.03
CA ASP A 209 -28.07 19.08 -12.95
C ASP A 209 -27.73 18.32 -11.66
N SER A 210 -28.39 17.19 -11.42
CA SER A 210 -28.24 16.38 -10.22
C SER A 210 -27.50 15.05 -10.42
N ALA A 211 -27.22 14.66 -11.67
CA ALA A 211 -26.60 13.36 -11.97
C ALA A 211 -25.36 13.54 -12.83
N ARG A 212 -24.27 12.86 -12.43
CA ARG A 212 -22.98 12.87 -13.13
C ARG A 212 -22.49 11.44 -13.31
N ILE A 213 -21.80 11.19 -14.40
CA ILE A 213 -21.11 9.92 -14.64
C ILE A 213 -19.67 10.20 -15.05
N GLY A 214 -18.78 9.33 -14.64
CA GLY A 214 -17.39 9.43 -15.06
C GLY A 214 -16.65 8.12 -14.90
N GLY A 215 -15.49 8.05 -15.52
CA GLY A 215 -14.65 6.89 -15.41
C GLY A 215 -13.23 7.15 -15.88
N THR A 216 -12.34 6.24 -15.52
CA THR A 216 -10.95 6.23 -15.93
C THR A 216 -10.58 4.86 -16.44
N PHE A 217 -9.88 4.82 -17.56
CA PHE A 217 -9.20 3.65 -18.08
C PHE A 217 -7.69 3.91 -18.09
N ALA A 218 -6.91 2.95 -17.61
CA ALA A 218 -5.46 3.05 -17.56
C ALA A 218 -4.81 1.77 -18.10
N ARG A 219 -3.79 1.94 -18.92
CA ARG A 219 -2.93 0.89 -19.45
C ARG A 219 -1.47 1.24 -19.17
N PHE A 220 -0.78 0.38 -18.42
CA PHE A 220 0.63 0.55 -18.07
C PHE A 220 1.41 -0.62 -18.61
N LYS A 221 2.38 -0.35 -19.47
CA LYS A 221 3.26 -1.37 -20.02
C LYS A 221 4.71 -0.89 -20.00
N ARG A 222 5.62 -1.78 -19.60
CA ARG A 222 7.06 -1.57 -19.61
C ARG A 222 7.75 -2.94 -19.68
N ASP A 223 8.81 -3.02 -20.47
CA ASP A 223 9.65 -4.22 -20.55
C ASP A 223 10.43 -4.43 -19.23
N GLY A 224 10.99 -5.62 -19.03
CA GLY A 224 11.79 -5.94 -17.86
C GLY A 224 13.03 -5.05 -17.71
N PHE A 225 13.49 -4.89 -16.49
CA PHE A 225 14.81 -4.29 -16.24
C PHE A 225 15.94 -5.29 -16.49
N GLY A 226 15.62 -6.58 -16.44
CA GLY A 226 16.49 -7.70 -16.78
C GLY A 226 15.70 -8.80 -17.48
N THR A 227 16.34 -9.95 -17.64
CA THR A 227 15.82 -11.10 -18.35
C THR A 227 15.89 -12.35 -17.47
N ASN A 228 14.88 -13.18 -17.49
CA ASN A 228 14.99 -14.54 -17.04
C ASN A 228 15.65 -15.38 -18.16
N LEU A 229 16.91 -15.71 -17.98
CA LEU A 229 17.74 -16.39 -18.96
C LEU A 229 17.31 -17.84 -19.25
N PHE A 230 16.49 -18.43 -18.38
CA PHE A 230 15.90 -19.76 -18.59
C PHE A 230 14.65 -19.70 -19.47
N THR A 231 13.75 -18.75 -19.21
CA THR A 231 12.47 -18.64 -19.92
C THR A 231 12.52 -17.71 -21.13
N GLY A 232 13.54 -16.85 -21.22
CA GLY A 232 13.65 -15.77 -22.21
C GLY A 232 12.68 -14.59 -21.97
N LYS A 233 11.90 -14.62 -20.88
CA LYS A 233 10.93 -13.56 -20.55
C LYS A 233 11.60 -12.39 -19.80
N GLY A 234 11.00 -11.19 -19.89
CA GLY A 234 11.41 -10.05 -19.08
C GLY A 234 11.26 -10.34 -17.60
N ASN A 235 12.20 -9.86 -16.79
CA ASN A 235 12.13 -9.84 -15.33
C ASN A 235 11.96 -8.41 -14.85
N TYR A 236 11.05 -8.13 -13.89
CA TYR A 236 10.64 -6.81 -13.45
C TYR A 236 9.88 -5.99 -14.52
N ASP A 237 9.19 -6.62 -15.45
CA ASP A 237 8.32 -5.94 -16.39
C ASP A 237 7.02 -5.45 -15.72
N LYS A 238 6.25 -4.68 -16.46
CA LYS A 238 4.92 -4.20 -16.05
C LYS A 238 3.93 -4.38 -17.19
N ASP A 239 2.80 -5.01 -16.92
CA ASP A 239 1.69 -5.20 -17.85
C ASP A 239 0.36 -5.12 -17.08
N VAL A 240 -0.11 -3.90 -16.79
CA VAL A 240 -1.28 -3.65 -15.94
C VAL A 240 -2.36 -2.92 -16.73
N THR A 241 -3.59 -3.40 -16.60
CA THR A 241 -4.80 -2.72 -17.07
C THR A 241 -5.70 -2.42 -15.88
N ALA A 242 -6.14 -1.17 -15.75
CA ALA A 242 -7.05 -0.77 -14.70
C ALA A 242 -8.20 0.07 -15.26
N ALA A 243 -9.37 -0.04 -14.65
CA ALA A 243 -10.51 0.80 -14.97
C ALA A 243 -11.32 1.11 -13.71
N ARG A 244 -11.93 2.30 -13.70
CA ARG A 244 -12.87 2.73 -12.67
C ARG A 244 -14.04 3.44 -13.33
N LEU A 245 -15.26 3.18 -12.85
CA LEU A 245 -16.49 3.90 -13.22
C LEU A 245 -17.14 4.43 -11.97
N SER A 246 -17.73 5.62 -12.04
CA SER A 246 -18.46 6.24 -10.94
C SER A 246 -19.70 6.94 -11.48
N ALA A 247 -20.78 6.87 -10.72
CA ALA A 247 -21.99 7.66 -10.91
C ALA A 247 -22.27 8.41 -9.61
N GLU A 248 -22.54 9.71 -9.71
CA GLU A 248 -22.84 10.59 -8.60
C GLU A 248 -24.20 11.26 -8.79
N PHE A 249 -24.99 11.29 -7.71
CA PHE A 249 -26.32 11.87 -7.67
C PHE A 249 -26.41 12.86 -6.52
N THR A 250 -26.84 14.09 -6.81
CA THR A 250 -27.11 15.16 -5.85
C THR A 250 -28.52 15.70 -6.09
N PRO A 251 -29.57 14.91 -5.74
CA PRO A 251 -30.96 15.29 -6.06
C PRO A 251 -31.40 16.58 -5.35
N ASN A 252 -30.76 16.92 -4.24
CA ASN A 252 -30.90 18.17 -3.52
C ASN A 252 -29.58 18.51 -2.82
N GLN A 253 -29.54 19.65 -2.09
CA GLN A 253 -28.32 20.12 -1.39
C GLN A 253 -27.92 19.25 -0.19
N ASP A 254 -28.82 18.43 0.32
CA ASP A 254 -28.62 17.64 1.53
C ASP A 254 -28.21 16.19 1.25
N LEU A 255 -28.41 15.69 0.01
CA LEU A 255 -28.19 14.29 -0.34
C LEU A 255 -27.18 14.14 -1.46
N PHE A 256 -26.08 13.44 -1.16
CA PHE A 256 -25.09 12.99 -2.13
C PHE A 256 -25.02 11.46 -2.13
N ILE A 257 -25.08 10.85 -3.31
CA ILE A 257 -24.96 9.41 -3.52
C ILE A 257 -23.88 9.18 -4.56
N ARG A 258 -22.92 8.29 -4.26
CA ARG A 258 -21.90 7.84 -5.20
C ARG A 258 -21.91 6.31 -5.28
N ILE A 259 -22.02 5.80 -6.50
CA ILE A 259 -21.81 4.38 -6.80
C ILE A 259 -20.54 4.29 -7.65
N ALA A 260 -19.61 3.44 -7.23
CA ALA A 260 -18.34 3.26 -7.93
C ALA A 260 -18.00 1.79 -8.10
N GLY A 261 -17.35 1.44 -9.20
CA GLY A 261 -16.80 0.12 -9.46
C GLY A 261 -15.40 0.24 -10.04
N ASP A 262 -14.51 -0.66 -9.68
CA ASP A 262 -13.13 -0.72 -10.17
C ASP A 262 -12.71 -2.15 -10.53
N ILE A 263 -11.76 -2.24 -11.45
CA ILE A 263 -11.09 -3.49 -11.82
C ILE A 263 -9.61 -3.19 -12.11
N THR A 264 -8.73 -4.07 -11.64
CA THR A 264 -7.32 -4.09 -12.00
C THR A 264 -6.93 -5.50 -12.41
N GLN A 265 -6.22 -5.62 -13.52
CA GLN A 265 -5.63 -6.84 -14.05
C GLN A 265 -4.13 -6.60 -14.21
N ASP A 266 -3.30 -7.43 -13.56
CA ASP A 266 -1.83 -7.42 -13.68
C ASP A 266 -1.40 -8.75 -14.34
N ASP A 267 -0.97 -8.64 -15.60
CA ASP A 267 -0.46 -9.72 -16.44
C ASP A 267 1.07 -9.65 -16.58
N SER A 268 1.77 -8.94 -15.69
CA SER A 268 3.24 -8.88 -15.65
C SER A 268 3.82 -10.28 -15.46
N ASN A 269 5.03 -10.51 -15.95
CA ASN A 269 5.73 -11.74 -15.65
C ASN A 269 6.02 -11.87 -14.15
N PRO A 270 6.13 -13.08 -13.60
CA PRO A 270 6.59 -13.27 -12.23
C PRO A 270 7.93 -12.58 -12.01
N LYS A 271 8.03 -11.81 -10.95
CA LYS A 271 9.29 -11.18 -10.55
C LYS A 271 10.15 -12.22 -9.83
N ASN A 272 11.31 -12.51 -10.37
CA ASN A 272 12.27 -13.45 -9.80
C ASN A 272 13.42 -12.72 -9.13
N GLY A 273 13.93 -13.30 -8.04
CA GLY A 273 15.09 -12.79 -7.32
C GLY A 273 16.40 -13.02 -8.05
N HIS A 274 17.42 -12.32 -7.60
CA HIS A 274 18.82 -12.47 -8.01
C HIS A 274 19.59 -13.21 -6.90
N ARG A 275 20.31 -14.28 -7.25
CA ARG A 275 21.11 -15.04 -6.28
C ARG A 275 22.28 -14.21 -5.77
N LEU A 276 22.54 -14.34 -4.46
CA LEU A 276 23.70 -13.72 -3.78
C LEU A 276 24.77 -14.74 -3.39
N ILE A 277 24.55 -16.03 -3.63
CA ILE A 277 25.49 -17.12 -3.36
C ILE A 277 25.62 -18.03 -4.59
N VAL A 278 26.77 -18.65 -4.73
CA VAL A 278 27.01 -19.71 -5.73
C VAL A 278 26.13 -20.92 -5.39
N GLY A 279 25.65 -21.63 -6.41
CA GLY A 279 24.93 -22.89 -6.21
C GLY A 279 25.81 -23.91 -5.48
N ARG A 280 25.30 -24.46 -4.39
CA ARG A 280 26.09 -25.36 -3.51
C ARG A 280 26.50 -26.65 -4.19
N THR A 281 25.63 -27.23 -5.00
CA THR A 281 25.84 -28.49 -5.70
C THR A 281 26.21 -28.27 -7.17
N SER A 282 25.49 -27.40 -7.85
CA SER A 282 25.70 -27.10 -9.27
C SER A 282 26.92 -26.23 -9.56
N GLY A 283 27.41 -25.50 -8.57
CA GLY A 283 28.41 -24.46 -8.80
C GLY A 283 27.91 -23.27 -9.64
N ALA A 284 26.60 -23.13 -9.83
CA ALA A 284 26.00 -22.08 -10.65
C ALA A 284 26.49 -20.70 -10.20
N PRO A 285 27.12 -19.89 -11.08
CA PRO A 285 27.71 -18.62 -10.68
C PRO A 285 26.64 -17.56 -10.41
N ILE A 286 26.98 -16.56 -9.59
CA ILE A 286 26.20 -15.33 -9.44
C ILE A 286 26.22 -14.57 -10.77
N LEU A 287 25.06 -14.07 -11.21
CA LEU A 287 24.94 -13.24 -12.42
C LEU A 287 25.52 -11.84 -12.17
N SER A 288 26.00 -11.18 -13.20
CA SER A 288 26.58 -9.83 -13.10
C SER A 288 25.54 -8.72 -13.05
N ASN A 289 24.35 -8.94 -13.65
CA ASN A 289 23.26 -7.98 -13.64
C ASN A 289 22.23 -8.39 -12.57
N GLU A 290 21.96 -7.51 -11.62
CA GLU A 290 21.09 -7.74 -10.48
C GLU A 290 19.62 -7.94 -10.86
N PHE A 291 19.23 -7.60 -12.07
CA PHE A 291 17.88 -7.80 -12.59
C PHE A 291 17.72 -9.09 -13.41
N ASP A 292 18.82 -9.74 -13.76
CA ASP A 292 18.76 -11.03 -14.45
C ASP A 292 18.58 -12.19 -13.45
N THR A 293 17.92 -13.22 -13.92
CA THR A 293 17.67 -14.46 -13.18
C THR A 293 17.78 -15.68 -14.09
N ARG A 294 17.83 -16.88 -13.51
CA ARG A 294 17.71 -18.16 -14.24
C ARG A 294 16.55 -18.99 -13.71
N GLY A 295 15.63 -18.38 -12.97
CA GLY A 295 14.54 -19.10 -12.31
C GLY A 295 13.78 -20.00 -13.27
N ASN A 296 13.67 -21.24 -12.86
CA ASN A 296 12.85 -22.27 -13.48
C ASN A 296 11.53 -22.30 -12.70
N LEU A 297 10.43 -22.03 -13.35
CA LEU A 297 9.11 -22.09 -12.73
C LEU A 297 8.48 -23.44 -13.05
N THR A 298 7.81 -24.07 -12.09
CA THR A 298 7.22 -25.40 -12.28
C THR A 298 6.23 -25.44 -13.44
N LYS A 299 6.24 -26.53 -14.21
CA LYS A 299 5.27 -26.74 -15.31
C LYS A 299 3.83 -26.77 -14.83
N ALA A 300 3.56 -27.20 -13.60
CA ALA A 300 2.22 -27.34 -13.05
C ALA A 300 1.49 -25.99 -12.94
N LEU A 301 2.22 -24.91 -12.70
CA LEU A 301 1.68 -23.56 -12.60
C LEU A 301 1.90 -22.70 -13.84
N GLY A 302 2.70 -23.19 -14.78
CA GLY A 302 3.15 -22.39 -15.92
C GLY A 302 4.11 -21.27 -15.50
N HIS A 303 4.45 -20.41 -16.46
CA HIS A 303 5.38 -19.31 -16.26
C HIS A 303 4.68 -17.94 -16.19
N ASP A 304 3.36 -17.92 -16.07
CA ASP A 304 2.56 -16.70 -16.12
C ASP A 304 2.02 -16.37 -14.73
N GLN A 305 2.07 -15.11 -14.38
CA GLN A 305 1.36 -14.51 -13.24
C GLN A 305 -0.03 -14.08 -13.72
N ASP A 306 -1.02 -14.11 -12.83
CA ASP A 306 -2.37 -13.58 -13.06
C ASP A 306 -2.88 -12.98 -11.76
N VAL A 307 -2.94 -11.64 -11.69
CA VAL A 307 -3.53 -10.93 -10.55
C VAL A 307 -4.73 -10.14 -11.03
N LYS A 308 -5.88 -10.39 -10.43
CA LYS A 308 -7.11 -9.70 -10.74
C LYS A 308 -7.82 -9.25 -9.48
N ALA A 309 -8.13 -7.97 -9.39
CA ALA A 309 -8.91 -7.38 -8.32
C ALA A 309 -10.05 -6.56 -8.88
N TYR A 310 -11.20 -6.60 -8.21
CA TYR A 310 -12.35 -5.78 -8.56
C TYR A 310 -13.21 -5.51 -7.35
N GLY A 311 -13.93 -4.41 -7.37
CA GLY A 311 -14.82 -4.01 -6.31
C GLY A 311 -15.94 -3.12 -6.78
N VAL A 312 -16.98 -3.07 -5.95
CA VAL A 312 -18.10 -2.13 -6.09
C VAL A 312 -18.36 -1.50 -4.73
N SER A 313 -18.77 -0.24 -4.75
CA SER A 313 -19.13 0.49 -3.54
C SER A 313 -20.27 1.46 -3.76
N ALA A 314 -20.98 1.77 -2.68
CA ALA A 314 -21.97 2.80 -2.59
C ALA A 314 -21.67 3.69 -1.38
N THR A 315 -21.55 4.99 -1.59
CA THR A 315 -21.42 6.00 -0.53
C THR A 315 -22.64 6.90 -0.60
N VAL A 316 -23.30 7.07 0.55
CA VAL A 316 -24.43 7.98 0.72
C VAL A 316 -24.08 8.97 1.82
N GLU A 317 -24.11 10.26 1.55
CA GLU A 317 -23.92 11.35 2.50
C GLU A 317 -25.22 12.14 2.58
N TYR A 318 -25.77 12.28 3.79
CA TYR A 318 -27.03 13.00 4.03
C TYR A 318 -26.83 14.04 5.12
N THR A 319 -27.06 15.30 4.77
CA THR A 319 -27.07 16.43 5.71
C THR A 319 -28.45 16.51 6.37
N ILE A 320 -28.55 16.06 7.62
CA ILE A 320 -29.81 16.09 8.39
C ILE A 320 -30.20 17.54 8.72
N ASN A 321 -29.20 18.31 9.11
CA ASN A 321 -29.28 19.76 9.36
C ASN A 321 -27.85 20.34 9.41
N PRO A 322 -27.64 21.65 9.56
CA PRO A 322 -26.29 22.24 9.55
C PRO A 322 -25.30 21.66 10.58
N ALA A 323 -25.80 21.05 11.65
CA ALA A 323 -24.94 20.46 12.70
C ALA A 323 -24.76 18.95 12.54
N TRP A 324 -25.64 18.24 11.84
CA TRP A 324 -25.63 16.78 11.78
C TRP A 324 -25.60 16.27 10.35
N SER A 325 -24.68 15.35 10.07
CA SER A 325 -24.64 14.60 8.81
C SER A 325 -24.45 13.10 9.05
N LEU A 326 -25.02 12.29 8.17
CA LEU A 326 -24.91 10.84 8.16
C LEU A 326 -24.20 10.40 6.88
N LYS A 327 -23.19 9.56 7.01
CA LYS A 327 -22.49 8.92 5.90
C LYS A 327 -22.63 7.40 6.01
N SER A 328 -23.07 6.75 4.95
CA SER A 328 -23.10 5.29 4.80
C SER A 328 -22.13 4.86 3.72
N ILE A 329 -21.32 3.83 3.98
CA ILE A 329 -20.37 3.26 3.02
C ILE A 329 -20.60 1.75 2.97
N THR A 330 -21.06 1.25 1.83
CA THR A 330 -21.23 -0.19 1.55
C THR A 330 -20.21 -0.60 0.49
N ALA A 331 -19.49 -1.69 0.68
CA ALA A 331 -18.54 -2.17 -0.29
C ALA A 331 -18.47 -3.69 -0.36
N ALA A 332 -18.25 -4.21 -1.58
CA ALA A 332 -17.92 -5.60 -1.84
C ALA A 332 -16.71 -5.67 -2.76
N ARG A 333 -15.70 -6.47 -2.39
CA ARG A 333 -14.46 -6.61 -3.15
C ARG A 333 -14.05 -8.08 -3.26
N LYS A 334 -13.37 -8.41 -4.36
CA LYS A 334 -12.74 -9.72 -4.57
C LYS A 334 -11.41 -9.53 -5.28
N ASP A 335 -10.45 -10.38 -4.95
CA ASP A 335 -9.21 -10.52 -5.70
C ASP A 335 -8.80 -11.98 -5.85
N ARG A 336 -7.98 -12.23 -6.85
CA ARG A 336 -7.29 -13.47 -7.09
C ARG A 336 -5.88 -13.13 -7.54
N SER A 337 -4.91 -13.72 -6.89
CA SER A 337 -3.50 -13.61 -7.24
C SER A 337 -2.92 -15.01 -7.42
N TYR A 338 -2.41 -15.27 -8.61
CA TYR A 338 -1.72 -16.49 -8.97
C TYR A 338 -0.28 -16.14 -9.29
N ALA A 339 0.65 -16.67 -8.51
CA ALA A 339 2.06 -16.34 -8.62
C ALA A 339 2.90 -17.62 -8.60
N PRO A 340 3.51 -18.00 -9.72
CA PRO A 340 4.59 -18.98 -9.71
C PRO A 340 5.83 -18.33 -9.10
N ILE A 341 6.22 -18.76 -7.91
CA ILE A 341 7.34 -18.18 -7.16
C ILE A 341 8.51 -19.15 -7.21
N ASP A 342 9.61 -18.70 -7.77
CA ASP A 342 10.90 -19.37 -7.75
C ASP A 342 11.75 -18.76 -6.64
N PHE A 343 12.19 -19.56 -5.68
CA PHE A 343 12.98 -19.08 -4.55
C PHE A 343 14.47 -19.13 -4.83
N ASP A 344 14.92 -20.18 -5.55
CA ASP A 344 16.34 -20.44 -5.73
C ASP A 344 16.97 -19.69 -6.93
N ALA A 345 16.16 -19.20 -7.87
CA ALA A 345 16.57 -18.49 -9.08
C ALA A 345 17.55 -19.28 -9.97
N LEU A 346 17.36 -20.60 -10.08
CA LEU A 346 18.16 -21.51 -10.86
C LEU A 346 17.36 -22.22 -11.96
N PRO A 347 18.02 -22.80 -12.98
CA PRO A 347 17.33 -23.56 -14.01
C PRO A 347 16.94 -24.97 -13.58
N VAL A 348 17.29 -25.40 -12.38
CA VAL A 348 16.94 -26.68 -11.77
C VAL A 348 15.86 -26.45 -10.70
N VAL A 349 15.02 -27.45 -10.49
CA VAL A 349 14.03 -27.41 -9.40
C VAL A 349 14.76 -27.71 -8.09
N ASP A 350 14.98 -26.68 -7.26
CA ASP A 350 15.58 -26.82 -5.95
C ASP A 350 14.64 -26.35 -4.83
N MET A 351 14.16 -25.11 -4.90
CA MET A 351 13.16 -24.57 -3.99
C MET A 351 12.18 -23.66 -4.71
N GLU A 352 10.96 -24.13 -4.92
CA GLU A 352 9.90 -23.40 -5.59
C GLU A 352 8.63 -23.33 -4.74
N VAL A 353 7.94 -22.19 -4.79
CA VAL A 353 6.73 -21.97 -3.99
C VAL A 353 5.62 -21.33 -4.84
N PRO A 354 5.05 -22.11 -5.79
CA PRO A 354 3.89 -21.67 -6.54
C PRO A 354 2.68 -21.44 -5.62
N ALA A 355 2.04 -20.27 -5.74
CA ALA A 355 1.01 -19.84 -4.81
C ALA A 355 -0.25 -19.30 -5.49
N LEU A 356 -1.40 -19.61 -4.92
CA LEU A 356 -2.70 -19.05 -5.27
C LEU A 356 -3.35 -18.40 -4.05
N TYR A 357 -3.76 -17.15 -4.19
CA TYR A 357 -4.55 -16.41 -3.22
C TYR A 357 -5.90 -16.06 -3.81
N LYS A 358 -6.95 -16.16 -3.01
CA LYS A 358 -8.31 -15.71 -3.36
C LYS A 358 -8.88 -15.02 -2.13
N ASN A 359 -9.34 -13.81 -2.30
CA ASN A 359 -9.93 -13.03 -1.22
C ASN A 359 -11.27 -12.48 -1.63
N LYS A 360 -12.18 -12.37 -0.66
CA LYS A 360 -13.47 -11.69 -0.80
C LYS A 360 -13.77 -10.94 0.48
N GLN A 361 -14.44 -9.80 0.36
CA GLN A 361 -14.92 -9.05 1.51
C GLN A 361 -16.20 -8.32 1.19
N PHE A 362 -17.02 -8.16 2.20
CA PHE A 362 -18.15 -7.24 2.28
C PHE A 362 -17.94 -6.36 3.51
N SER A 363 -18.23 -5.06 3.41
CA SER A 363 -18.18 -4.14 4.54
C SER A 363 -19.29 -3.12 4.49
N GLN A 364 -19.77 -2.73 5.69
CA GLN A 364 -20.74 -1.67 5.89
C GLN A 364 -20.27 -0.77 7.01
N GLU A 365 -20.28 0.54 6.78
CA GLU A 365 -19.95 1.56 7.78
C GLU A 365 -21.02 2.64 7.79
N PHE A 366 -21.44 3.06 8.98
CA PHE A 366 -22.28 4.24 9.19
C PHE A 366 -21.55 5.20 10.10
N ASN A 367 -21.47 6.46 9.68
CA ASN A 367 -20.85 7.55 10.41
C ASN A 367 -21.86 8.69 10.63
N LEU A 368 -22.14 9.00 11.87
CA LEU A 368 -22.91 10.17 12.27
C LEU A 368 -21.92 11.26 12.72
N THR A 369 -21.86 12.36 11.99
CA THR A 369 -20.97 13.49 12.28
C THR A 369 -21.76 14.63 12.90
N TYR A 370 -21.21 15.22 13.94
CA TYR A 370 -21.71 16.43 14.59
C TYR A 370 -20.71 17.57 14.43
N SER A 371 -21.18 18.73 13.97
CA SER A 371 -20.39 19.93 13.73
C SER A 371 -21.05 21.13 14.41
N GLY A 372 -20.83 21.28 15.72
CA GLY A 372 -21.27 22.44 16.48
C GLY A 372 -20.11 23.42 16.74
N GLU A 373 -20.42 24.55 17.37
CA GLU A 373 -19.42 25.63 17.64
C GLU A 373 -18.28 25.15 18.54
N ARG A 374 -18.57 24.47 19.65
CA ARG A 374 -17.59 24.01 20.64
C ARG A 374 -17.35 22.52 20.61
N LEU A 375 -18.31 21.75 20.15
CA LEU A 375 -18.18 20.28 20.04
C LEU A 375 -18.23 19.87 18.57
N GLN A 376 -17.27 19.07 18.16
CA GLN A 376 -17.26 18.43 16.86
C GLN A 376 -16.89 16.96 17.06
N GLY A 377 -17.51 16.05 16.32
CA GLY A 377 -17.20 14.65 16.49
C GLY A 377 -17.84 13.75 15.44
N VAL A 378 -17.46 12.48 15.49
CA VAL A 378 -18.02 11.40 14.70
C VAL A 378 -18.29 10.22 15.61
N ALA A 379 -19.45 9.58 15.43
CA ALA A 379 -19.76 8.28 16.01
C ALA A 379 -20.13 7.32 14.88
N GLY A 380 -19.76 6.05 15.00
CA GLY A 380 -20.03 5.12 13.91
C GLY A 380 -20.14 3.68 14.36
N VAL A 381 -20.68 2.89 13.43
CA VAL A 381 -20.72 1.44 13.50
C VAL A 381 -20.10 0.87 12.24
N TYR A 382 -19.36 -0.21 12.38
CA TYR A 382 -18.67 -0.89 11.29
C TYR A 382 -18.95 -2.39 11.35
N PHE A 383 -19.14 -2.98 10.17
CA PHE A 383 -19.26 -4.43 10.00
C PHE A 383 -18.40 -4.86 8.81
N MET A 384 -17.77 -6.03 8.92
CA MET A 384 -17.04 -6.69 7.86
C MET A 384 -17.23 -8.21 7.93
N ASP A 385 -17.44 -8.82 6.76
CA ASP A 385 -17.39 -10.25 6.51
C ASP A 385 -16.38 -10.49 5.40
N ALA A 386 -15.31 -11.22 5.67
CA ALA A 386 -14.22 -11.43 4.74
C ALA A 386 -13.71 -12.87 4.80
N ASN A 387 -13.27 -13.38 3.65
CA ASN A 387 -12.61 -14.66 3.55
C ASN A 387 -11.27 -14.47 2.82
N ALA A 388 -10.22 -15.06 3.37
CA ALA A 388 -8.90 -15.11 2.79
C ALA A 388 -8.48 -16.57 2.62
N PHE A 389 -8.39 -17.00 1.38
CA PHE A 389 -7.93 -18.34 1.01
C PHE A 389 -6.56 -18.26 0.36
N ASN A 390 -5.65 -19.13 0.79
CA ASN A 390 -4.44 -19.40 0.03
C ASN A 390 -4.16 -20.90 -0.04
N HIS A 391 -3.59 -21.33 -1.14
CA HIS A 391 -2.80 -22.56 -1.18
C HIS A 391 -1.48 -22.30 -1.90
N PHE A 392 -0.46 -23.02 -1.48
CA PHE A 392 0.83 -23.06 -2.17
C PHE A 392 1.48 -24.42 -1.96
N ASP A 393 2.29 -24.82 -2.92
CA ASP A 393 3.19 -25.94 -2.75
C ASP A 393 4.58 -25.41 -2.36
N THR A 394 5.26 -26.12 -1.50
CA THR A 394 6.70 -25.99 -1.34
C THR A 394 7.34 -27.21 -1.99
N ILE A 395 8.00 -26.99 -3.12
CA ILE A 395 8.71 -28.01 -3.86
C ILE A 395 10.17 -27.89 -3.47
N LEU A 396 10.71 -28.94 -2.85
CA LEU A 396 12.02 -28.91 -2.25
C LEU A 396 12.84 -30.12 -2.67
N ALA A 397 13.99 -29.86 -3.29
CA ALA A 397 15.01 -30.86 -3.54
C ALA A 397 15.80 -31.17 -2.25
N GLY A 398 16.23 -32.40 -2.10
CA GLY A 398 16.98 -32.85 -0.93
C GLY A 398 17.28 -34.36 -1.05
N ALA A 399 17.70 -34.97 0.07
CA ALA A 399 17.92 -36.41 0.13
C ALA A 399 16.64 -37.19 -0.23
N VAL A 400 15.49 -36.67 0.15
CA VAL A 400 14.17 -37.07 -0.34
C VAL A 400 13.50 -35.84 -0.97
N ALA A 401 13.27 -35.91 -2.28
CA ALA A 401 12.56 -34.85 -2.99
C ALA A 401 11.09 -34.85 -2.59
N THR A 402 10.57 -33.67 -2.20
CA THR A 402 9.20 -33.53 -1.71
C THR A 402 8.48 -32.35 -2.31
N SER A 403 7.16 -32.44 -2.38
CA SER A 403 6.24 -31.33 -2.65
C SER A 403 5.24 -31.23 -1.51
N THR A 404 5.24 -30.14 -0.78
CA THR A 404 4.36 -29.92 0.37
C THR A 404 3.22 -29.00 0.00
N TYR A 405 2.01 -29.55 -0.06
CA TYR A 405 0.78 -28.77 -0.15
C TYR A 405 0.49 -28.08 1.17
N THR A 406 0.25 -26.80 1.13
CA THR A 406 -0.19 -25.99 2.28
C THR A 406 -1.41 -25.17 1.90
N MET A 407 -2.49 -25.33 2.64
CA MET A 407 -3.74 -24.61 2.45
C MET A 407 -4.15 -23.92 3.76
N GLY A 408 -4.58 -22.69 3.64
CA GLY A 408 -5.27 -21.94 4.67
C GLY A 408 -6.52 -21.28 4.10
N ASP A 409 -7.64 -21.47 4.76
CA ASP A 409 -8.92 -20.82 4.48
C ASP A 409 -9.40 -20.12 5.76
N ILE A 410 -9.41 -18.80 5.75
CA ILE A 410 -9.63 -17.99 6.95
C ILE A 410 -10.85 -17.09 6.73
N ASP A 411 -11.93 -17.37 7.42
CA ASP A 411 -13.10 -16.51 7.53
C ASP A 411 -12.93 -15.51 8.68
N THR A 412 -13.26 -14.26 8.43
CA THR A 412 -13.18 -13.18 9.42
C THR A 412 -14.49 -12.40 9.45
N LYS A 413 -15.13 -12.33 10.63
CA LYS A 413 -16.27 -11.46 10.88
C LYS A 413 -15.91 -10.45 11.95
N ALA A 414 -15.98 -9.18 11.63
CA ALA A 414 -15.65 -8.12 12.57
C ALA A 414 -16.79 -7.10 12.64
N TRP A 415 -17.08 -6.64 13.86
CA TRP A 415 -17.94 -5.48 14.05
C TRP A 415 -17.35 -4.55 15.09
N ALA A 416 -17.70 -3.27 15.00
CA ALA A 416 -17.25 -2.29 15.97
C ALA A 416 -18.24 -1.15 16.13
N VAL A 417 -18.19 -0.54 17.32
CA VAL A 417 -18.81 0.76 17.61
C VAL A 417 -17.71 1.71 18.06
N TYR A 418 -17.77 2.97 17.62
CA TYR A 418 -16.76 3.95 17.95
C TYR A 418 -17.32 5.36 18.00
N ALA A 419 -16.60 6.23 18.74
CA ALA A 419 -16.83 7.65 18.74
C ALA A 419 -15.49 8.38 18.92
N ASP A 420 -15.33 9.54 18.28
CA ASP A 420 -14.23 10.50 18.52
C ASP A 420 -14.80 11.90 18.48
N GLY A 421 -14.60 12.66 19.54
CA GLY A 421 -15.09 14.03 19.65
C GLY A 421 -14.00 14.98 20.12
N SER A 422 -14.06 16.24 19.66
CA SER A 422 -13.23 17.34 20.11
C SER A 422 -14.09 18.40 20.73
N TYR A 423 -13.79 18.78 21.97
CA TYR A 423 -14.46 19.85 22.69
C TYR A 423 -13.52 21.04 22.89
N GLN A 424 -13.95 22.21 22.48
CA GLN A 424 -13.22 23.47 22.65
C GLN A 424 -13.38 23.96 24.10
N LEU A 425 -12.32 23.73 24.91
CA LEU A 425 -12.30 24.17 26.33
C LEU A 425 -12.21 25.67 26.45
N THR A 426 -11.33 26.27 25.64
CA THR A 426 -11.16 27.72 25.46
C THR A 426 -10.94 27.99 23.96
N ASP A 427 -10.87 29.27 23.55
CA ASP A 427 -10.59 29.63 22.16
C ASP A 427 -9.22 29.06 21.67
N ALA A 428 -8.30 28.83 22.60
CA ALA A 428 -6.97 28.32 22.30
C ALA A 428 -6.77 26.81 22.58
N LEU A 429 -7.61 26.20 23.42
CA LEU A 429 -7.39 24.84 23.92
C LEU A 429 -8.57 23.94 23.61
N SER A 430 -8.29 22.80 22.96
CA SER A 430 -9.30 21.76 22.72
C SER A 430 -8.84 20.39 23.22
N LEU A 431 -9.79 19.63 23.76
CA LEU A 431 -9.61 18.23 24.18
C LEU A 431 -10.35 17.34 23.22
N SER A 432 -9.64 16.34 22.67
CA SER A 432 -10.24 15.25 21.88
C SER A 432 -10.24 13.95 22.68
N LEU A 433 -11.39 13.30 22.71
CA LEU A 433 -11.58 12.00 23.33
C LEU A 433 -12.19 11.05 22.30
N GLY A 434 -11.62 9.86 22.18
CA GLY A 434 -12.13 8.85 21.29
C GLY A 434 -11.99 7.45 21.89
N GLY A 435 -12.86 6.55 21.43
CA GLY A 435 -12.81 5.13 21.80
C GLY A 435 -13.51 4.27 20.77
N ARG A 436 -13.00 3.08 20.57
CA ARG A 436 -13.61 2.05 19.72
C ARG A 436 -13.60 0.72 20.43
N TYR A 437 -14.73 0.05 20.43
CA TYR A 437 -14.85 -1.33 20.84
C TYR A 437 -15.01 -2.21 19.60
N THR A 438 -14.10 -3.15 19.41
CA THR A 438 -14.08 -4.05 18.24
C THR A 438 -14.18 -5.50 18.72
N VAL A 439 -15.02 -6.29 18.06
CA VAL A 439 -15.06 -7.75 18.16
C VAL A 439 -14.62 -8.31 16.81
N ASP A 440 -13.60 -9.16 16.84
CA ASP A 440 -12.97 -9.79 15.68
C ASP A 440 -13.04 -11.31 15.85
N LYS A 441 -13.93 -11.96 15.12
CA LYS A 441 -14.09 -13.42 15.13
C LYS A 441 -13.43 -14.01 13.88
N ARG A 442 -12.65 -15.08 14.08
CA ARG A 442 -11.99 -15.83 13.01
C ARG A 442 -12.26 -17.30 13.13
N GLU A 443 -12.56 -17.91 11.99
CA GLU A 443 -12.64 -19.34 11.78
C GLU A 443 -11.59 -19.71 10.72
N ALA A 444 -10.90 -20.83 10.91
CA ALA A 444 -9.85 -21.23 9.98
C ALA A 444 -9.90 -22.72 9.67
N GLU A 445 -9.54 -23.06 8.45
CA GLU A 445 -9.21 -24.41 8.03
C GLU A 445 -7.75 -24.45 7.55
N ILE A 446 -6.99 -25.42 8.03
CA ILE A 446 -5.59 -25.62 7.66
C ILE A 446 -5.38 -27.06 7.24
N LEU A 447 -4.78 -27.25 6.06
CA LEU A 447 -4.34 -28.56 5.57
C LEU A 447 -2.90 -28.48 5.10
N ARG A 448 -2.05 -29.38 5.61
CA ARG A 448 -0.68 -29.55 5.17
C ARG A 448 -0.39 -31.03 4.89
N GLN A 449 0.01 -31.33 3.65
CA GLN A 449 0.28 -32.68 3.18
C GLN A 449 1.59 -32.72 2.39
N ILE A 450 2.41 -33.72 2.63
CA ILE A 450 3.69 -33.93 1.93
C ILE A 450 3.51 -35.06 0.92
N TYR A 451 4.00 -34.84 -0.28
CA TYR A 451 4.02 -35.79 -1.39
C TYR A 451 5.45 -36.05 -1.84
N PHE A 452 5.72 -37.26 -2.34
CA PHE A 452 7.01 -37.58 -2.94
C PHE A 452 7.20 -36.89 -4.29
N GLY A 453 8.42 -36.42 -4.56
CA GLY A 453 8.85 -35.90 -5.83
C GLY A 453 8.74 -34.38 -5.97
N LEU A 454 9.34 -33.86 -7.06
CA LEU A 454 9.45 -32.43 -7.37
C LEU A 454 8.36 -31.94 -8.37
N GLY A 455 7.38 -32.78 -8.66
CA GLY A 455 6.35 -32.49 -9.67
C GLY A 455 5.18 -31.63 -9.16
N GLY A 456 5.24 -31.18 -7.92
CA GLY A 456 4.10 -30.52 -7.26
C GLY A 456 3.07 -31.53 -6.76
N THR A 457 1.98 -31.02 -6.19
CA THR A 457 0.90 -31.82 -5.60
C THR A 457 -0.31 -31.94 -6.54
N PRO A 458 -1.31 -32.78 -6.22
CA PRO A 458 -2.54 -32.87 -7.02
C PRO A 458 -3.27 -31.55 -7.17
N ALA A 459 -3.17 -30.65 -6.19
CA ALA A 459 -3.77 -29.31 -6.23
C ALA A 459 -3.19 -28.43 -7.36
N LEU A 460 -1.97 -28.71 -7.77
CA LEU A 460 -1.30 -28.07 -8.91
C LEU A 460 -1.40 -28.88 -10.22
N GLY A 461 -2.15 -29.99 -10.20
CA GLY A 461 -2.40 -30.80 -11.39
C GLY A 461 -1.50 -32.02 -11.55
N ASN A 462 -0.66 -32.35 -10.58
CA ASN A 462 0.13 -33.57 -10.60
C ASN A 462 -0.72 -34.78 -10.16
N THR A 463 -1.41 -35.40 -11.09
CA THR A 463 -2.29 -36.55 -10.81
C THR A 463 -1.53 -37.84 -10.42
N GLY A 464 -0.21 -37.88 -10.64
CA GLY A 464 0.65 -39.01 -10.27
C GLY A 464 1.36 -38.81 -8.93
N ALA A 465 1.07 -37.75 -8.20
CA ALA A 465 1.70 -37.45 -6.91
C ALA A 465 1.31 -38.52 -5.86
N VAL A 466 2.30 -39.07 -5.16
CA VAL A 466 2.12 -40.08 -4.11
C VAL A 466 2.22 -39.39 -2.76
N LEU A 467 1.14 -39.46 -1.97
CA LEU A 467 1.10 -38.91 -0.63
C LEU A 467 2.12 -39.63 0.28
N PHE A 468 3.03 -38.87 0.87
CA PHE A 468 3.98 -39.38 1.86
C PHE A 468 3.32 -39.36 3.26
N ARG A 469 2.81 -38.21 3.69
CA ARG A 469 2.12 -38.06 5.00
C ARG A 469 1.28 -36.79 5.05
N THR A 470 0.38 -36.75 6.03
CA THR A 470 -0.32 -35.52 6.42
C THR A 470 0.31 -34.96 7.69
N ASP A 471 0.90 -33.77 7.60
CA ASP A 471 1.52 -33.08 8.74
C ASP A 471 0.50 -32.36 9.62
N THR A 472 -0.55 -31.81 9.00
CA THR A 472 -1.59 -31.04 9.67
C THR A 472 -2.89 -31.21 8.91
N ASP A 473 -3.96 -31.57 9.60
CA ASP A 473 -5.33 -31.51 9.11
C ASP A 473 -6.22 -30.94 10.22
N LEU A 474 -6.51 -29.66 10.11
CA LEU A 474 -7.34 -28.89 11.04
C LEU A 474 -8.50 -28.26 10.27
N ARG A 475 -9.23 -29.08 9.52
CA ARG A 475 -10.45 -28.71 8.81
C ARG A 475 -11.69 -29.06 9.66
N GLY A 476 -12.87 -28.59 9.24
CA GLY A 476 -14.14 -28.93 9.88
C GLY A 476 -14.46 -28.09 11.12
N GLY A 477 -14.07 -26.82 11.15
CA GLY A 477 -14.50 -25.87 12.19
C GLY A 477 -13.83 -26.04 13.55
N VAL A 478 -12.63 -26.64 13.59
CA VAL A 478 -11.88 -26.86 14.85
C VAL A 478 -11.03 -25.67 15.27
N LEU A 479 -10.82 -24.71 14.38
CA LEU A 479 -10.03 -23.50 14.64
C LEU A 479 -10.95 -22.29 14.69
N GLU A 480 -11.17 -21.78 15.89
CA GLU A 480 -11.98 -20.60 16.14
C GLU A 480 -11.31 -19.73 17.21
N ARG A 481 -11.33 -18.40 16.98
CA ARG A 481 -10.95 -17.43 18.01
C ARG A 481 -11.80 -16.17 17.90
N GLU A 482 -12.06 -15.55 19.04
CA GLU A 482 -12.73 -14.26 19.16
C GLU A 482 -11.88 -13.32 20.00
N ASP A 483 -11.51 -12.17 19.41
CA ASP A 483 -10.74 -11.12 20.08
C ASP A 483 -11.62 -9.90 20.29
N LYS A 484 -11.62 -9.37 21.52
CA LYS A 484 -12.36 -8.17 21.93
C LYS A 484 -11.36 -7.12 22.38
N LYS A 485 -11.39 -5.94 21.76
CA LYS A 485 -10.43 -4.86 22.07
C LYS A 485 -11.14 -3.52 22.14
N PHE A 486 -10.79 -2.76 23.18
CA PHE A 486 -11.12 -1.35 23.28
C PHE A 486 -9.85 -0.55 22.96
N THR A 487 -9.92 0.40 22.03
CA THR A 487 -8.80 1.23 21.59
C THR A 487 -9.11 2.70 21.87
N PRO A 488 -8.64 3.26 23.00
CA PRO A 488 -8.83 4.66 23.36
C PRO A 488 -7.90 5.59 22.59
N ARG A 489 -8.30 6.85 22.51
CA ARG A 489 -7.51 7.98 22.07
C ARG A 489 -7.82 9.21 22.91
N VAL A 490 -6.76 9.91 23.32
CA VAL A 490 -6.88 11.23 23.98
C VAL A 490 -5.91 12.17 23.29
N ALA A 491 -6.34 13.39 22.98
CA ALA A 491 -5.43 14.42 22.48
C ALA A 491 -5.81 15.78 23.05
N LEU A 492 -4.80 16.49 23.53
CA LEU A 492 -4.90 17.89 23.91
C LEU A 492 -4.25 18.72 22.81
N ASN A 493 -4.96 19.69 22.26
CA ASN A 493 -4.52 20.54 21.19
C ASN A 493 -4.56 22.01 21.64
N TRP A 494 -3.40 22.67 21.59
CA TRP A 494 -3.23 24.05 21.99
C TRP A 494 -2.82 24.94 20.81
N LYS A 495 -3.77 25.74 20.34
CA LYS A 495 -3.53 26.81 19.37
C LYS A 495 -2.88 28.00 20.11
N MET A 496 -1.55 28.06 20.09
CA MET A 496 -0.81 29.17 20.72
C MET A 496 -1.18 30.53 20.09
N ASN A 497 -1.44 30.49 18.78
CA ASN A 497 -1.98 31.59 17.97
C ASN A 497 -2.51 30.99 16.64
N GLN A 498 -2.81 31.82 15.64
CA GLN A 498 -3.35 31.40 14.35
C GLN A 498 -2.34 30.55 13.53
N ASP A 499 -1.06 30.67 13.81
CA ASP A 499 0.05 30.09 13.03
C ASP A 499 0.72 28.90 13.74
N HIS A 500 0.54 28.73 15.04
CA HIS A 500 1.25 27.73 15.83
C HIS A 500 0.29 26.88 16.64
N ASN A 501 0.37 25.57 16.41
CA ASN A 501 -0.46 24.58 17.05
C ASN A 501 0.41 23.48 17.67
N VAL A 502 0.31 23.26 18.97
CA VAL A 502 0.97 22.17 19.71
C VAL A 502 -0.08 21.17 20.12
N TYR A 503 0.22 19.89 19.95
CA TYR A 503 -0.64 18.84 20.47
C TYR A 503 0.15 17.80 21.23
N ALA A 504 -0.49 17.20 22.23
CA ALA A 504 -0.05 16.00 22.90
C ALA A 504 -1.14 14.94 22.77
N SER A 505 -0.78 13.70 22.42
CA SER A 505 -1.75 12.63 22.25
C SER A 505 -1.28 11.31 22.81
N TYR A 506 -2.23 10.53 23.27
CA TYR A 506 -2.15 9.10 23.56
C TYR A 506 -3.09 8.36 22.62
N SER A 507 -2.64 7.29 22.02
CA SER A 507 -3.45 6.43 21.15
C SER A 507 -3.03 4.98 21.27
N GLU A 508 -4.03 4.10 21.21
CA GLU A 508 -3.83 2.66 21.20
C GLU A 508 -4.29 2.06 19.87
N GLY A 509 -3.60 1.01 19.43
CA GLY A 509 -3.96 0.21 18.27
C GLY A 509 -3.73 -1.26 18.54
N PHE A 510 -4.41 -2.12 17.75
CA PHE A 510 -4.16 -3.55 17.78
C PHE A 510 -4.16 -4.15 16.38
N LYS A 511 -3.44 -5.25 16.21
CA LYS A 511 -3.52 -6.13 15.05
C LYS A 511 -4.15 -7.45 15.51
N GLY A 512 -5.15 -7.93 14.78
CA GLY A 512 -5.90 -9.14 15.14
C GLY A 512 -5.01 -10.36 15.30
N GLY A 513 -5.36 -11.27 16.19
CA GLY A 513 -4.78 -12.60 16.30
C GLY A 513 -5.11 -13.46 15.07
N GLY A 514 -4.65 -14.68 15.00
CA GLY A 514 -4.92 -15.54 13.84
C GLY A 514 -4.31 -16.93 13.92
N PHE A 515 -4.26 -17.57 12.75
CA PHE A 515 -3.74 -18.91 12.58
C PHE A 515 -2.70 -18.90 11.45
N ASP A 516 -1.55 -19.54 11.69
CA ASP A 516 -0.51 -19.68 10.66
C ASP A 516 -0.82 -20.89 9.78
N PRO A 517 -1.10 -20.71 8.48
CA PRO A 517 -1.41 -21.83 7.59
C PRO A 517 -0.22 -22.79 7.35
N ARG A 518 1.00 -22.37 7.70
CA ARG A 518 2.22 -23.20 7.57
C ARG A 518 2.45 -24.10 8.77
N LEU A 519 1.53 -24.09 9.74
CA LEU A 519 1.64 -24.89 10.96
C LEU A 519 1.89 -26.36 10.64
N ASN A 520 2.93 -26.94 11.25
CA ASN A 520 3.24 -28.35 11.19
C ASN A 520 3.11 -28.97 12.58
N VAL A 521 1.97 -29.56 12.87
CA VAL A 521 1.68 -30.15 14.20
C VAL A 521 2.57 -31.35 14.49
N VAL A 522 2.92 -32.13 13.47
CA VAL A 522 3.73 -33.36 13.62
C VAL A 522 5.22 -33.01 13.80
N GLY A 523 5.76 -32.14 12.93
CA GLY A 523 7.20 -31.85 12.90
C GLY A 523 7.68 -30.91 14.00
N THR A 524 6.86 -29.93 14.41
CA THR A 524 7.26 -28.94 15.44
C THR A 524 6.95 -29.38 16.86
N ARG A 525 6.26 -30.50 17.04
CA ARG A 525 5.80 -30.99 18.35
C ARG A 525 4.98 -29.97 19.14
N ILE A 526 4.34 -29.02 18.46
CA ILE A 526 3.44 -28.06 19.09
C ILE A 526 2.20 -28.80 19.57
N PRO A 527 1.78 -28.66 20.85
CA PRO A 527 0.55 -29.26 21.32
C PRO A 527 -0.65 -28.80 20.47
N LEU A 528 -1.56 -29.73 20.18
CA LEU A 528 -2.76 -29.43 19.39
C LEU A 528 -3.61 -28.32 20.03
N SER A 529 -3.61 -28.21 21.36
CA SER A 529 -4.26 -27.11 22.08
C SER A 529 -3.66 -25.75 21.74
N THR A 530 -2.35 -25.64 21.64
CA THR A 530 -1.65 -24.42 21.22
C THR A 530 -1.93 -24.10 19.76
N ALA A 531 -1.90 -25.11 18.89
CA ALA A 531 -2.27 -24.97 17.49
C ALA A 531 -3.71 -24.44 17.31
N ARG A 532 -4.65 -24.97 18.09
CA ARG A 532 -6.06 -24.55 18.09
C ARG A 532 -6.28 -23.15 18.65
N ALA A 533 -5.46 -22.70 19.59
CA ALA A 533 -5.55 -21.34 20.13
C ALA A 533 -5.12 -20.26 19.13
N GLY A 534 -4.24 -20.61 18.18
CA GLY A 534 -3.60 -19.66 17.28
C GLY A 534 -2.71 -18.66 18.04
N TYR A 535 -2.29 -17.61 17.35
CA TYR A 535 -1.54 -16.51 17.99
C TYR A 535 -2.47 -15.35 18.36
N ALA A 536 -2.18 -14.70 19.49
CA ALA A 536 -2.99 -13.62 20.05
C ALA A 536 -2.81 -12.29 19.28
N PRO A 537 -3.71 -11.32 19.46
CA PRO A 537 -3.51 -9.96 18.99
C PRO A 537 -2.24 -9.34 19.57
N GLU A 538 -1.56 -8.50 18.79
CA GLU A 538 -0.53 -7.59 19.28
C GLU A 538 -1.12 -6.20 19.50
N THR A 539 -0.57 -5.44 20.45
CA THR A 539 -1.05 -4.10 20.81
C THR A 539 0.10 -3.11 20.89
N ILE A 540 -0.20 -1.85 20.55
CA ILE A 540 0.75 -0.76 20.68
C ILE A 540 0.07 0.45 21.32
N GLU A 541 0.75 1.02 22.32
CA GLU A 541 0.40 2.27 22.96
C GLU A 541 1.40 3.33 22.53
N THR A 542 0.93 4.49 22.07
CA THR A 542 1.81 5.55 21.59
C THR A 542 1.49 6.88 22.25
N TYR A 543 2.52 7.51 22.77
CA TYR A 543 2.54 8.91 23.25
C TYR A 543 3.24 9.76 22.20
N GLU A 544 2.58 10.83 21.77
CA GLU A 544 3.11 11.74 20.74
C GLU A 544 2.97 13.18 21.17
N LEU A 545 4.02 13.97 20.97
CA LEU A 545 4.00 15.43 21.09
C LEU A 545 4.34 16.01 19.72
N GLY A 546 3.49 16.87 19.20
CA GLY A 546 3.66 17.49 17.89
C GLY A 546 3.52 19.00 17.91
N LEU A 547 4.21 19.64 16.97
CA LEU A 547 4.17 21.06 16.70
C LEU A 547 3.90 21.26 15.20
N LYS A 548 2.86 22.01 14.89
CA LYS A 548 2.53 22.44 13.53
C LYS A 548 2.58 23.95 13.46
N SER A 549 3.41 24.50 12.59
CA SER A 549 3.65 25.93 12.53
C SER A 549 3.58 26.46 11.10
N ALA A 550 3.07 27.66 10.97
CA ALA A 550 3.13 28.47 9.78
C ALA A 550 3.89 29.76 10.11
N PHE A 551 4.75 30.22 9.21
CA PHE A 551 5.54 31.44 9.36
C PHE A 551 5.35 32.31 8.10
N ASN A 552 5.53 33.61 8.24
CA ASN A 552 5.46 34.56 7.13
C ASN A 552 4.14 34.44 6.34
N GLY A 553 2.98 34.43 7.04
CA GLY A 553 1.68 34.31 6.39
C GLY A 553 1.44 32.95 5.70
N GLY A 554 2.03 31.88 6.22
CA GLY A 554 1.89 30.52 5.65
C GLY A 554 2.86 30.19 4.53
N ARG A 555 3.80 31.08 4.20
CA ARG A 555 4.86 30.80 3.19
C ARG A 555 5.80 29.68 3.63
N ILE A 556 6.05 29.53 4.93
CA ILE A 556 6.82 28.45 5.50
C ILE A 556 5.89 27.66 6.43
N THR A 557 5.73 26.37 6.20
CA THR A 557 4.99 25.46 7.08
C THR A 557 5.94 24.37 7.59
N THR A 558 5.82 24.06 8.88
CA THR A 558 6.62 23.00 9.51
C THR A 558 5.73 22.10 10.34
N ASN A 559 6.00 20.81 10.30
CA ASN A 559 5.40 19.80 11.15
C ASN A 559 6.54 19.03 11.83
N ALA A 560 6.53 19.00 13.16
CA ALA A 560 7.46 18.23 13.96
C ALA A 560 6.68 17.32 14.90
N ALA A 561 7.13 16.09 15.07
CA ALA A 561 6.58 15.16 16.04
C ALA A 561 7.70 14.36 16.71
N VAL A 562 7.55 14.13 18.02
CA VAL A 562 8.33 13.16 18.77
C VAL A 562 7.36 12.12 19.32
N PHE A 563 7.72 10.86 19.27
CA PHE A 563 6.86 9.78 19.72
C PHE A 563 7.62 8.71 20.50
N TYR A 564 6.90 8.06 21.39
CA TYR A 564 7.33 6.87 22.13
C TYR A 564 6.18 5.86 22.09
N SER A 565 6.51 4.61 21.73
CA SER A 565 5.55 3.52 21.66
C SER A 565 6.03 2.33 22.48
N ASP A 566 5.12 1.76 23.27
CA ASP A 566 5.25 0.47 23.92
C ASP A 566 4.47 -0.57 23.11
N TYR A 567 5.16 -1.61 22.65
CA TYR A 567 4.63 -2.60 21.71
C TYR A 567 4.67 -3.96 22.37
N GLN A 568 3.50 -4.53 22.60
CA GLN A 568 3.27 -5.75 23.36
C GLN A 568 2.79 -6.89 22.48
N ASP A 569 3.11 -8.12 22.87
CA ASP A 569 2.67 -9.36 22.23
C ASP A 569 2.97 -9.40 20.73
N VAL A 570 4.14 -8.87 20.34
CA VAL A 570 4.55 -8.77 18.93
C VAL A 570 4.44 -10.12 18.26
N GLN A 571 3.67 -10.17 17.17
CA GLN A 571 3.51 -11.36 16.35
C GLN A 571 4.77 -11.56 15.50
N ILE A 572 5.46 -12.64 15.74
CA ILE A 572 6.70 -12.98 15.07
C ILE A 572 6.45 -14.20 14.20
N PRO A 573 6.23 -14.00 12.87
CA PRO A 573 6.11 -15.12 11.95
C PRO A 573 7.49 -15.72 11.71
N GLY A 574 7.73 -16.91 12.23
CA GLY A 574 8.93 -17.70 12.01
C GLY A 574 8.74 -18.68 10.86
N SER A 575 9.75 -18.82 10.01
CA SER A 575 9.94 -20.03 9.19
C SER A 575 11.21 -20.68 9.67
N VAL A 576 11.08 -21.87 10.23
CA VAL A 576 12.20 -22.64 10.78
C VAL A 576 12.45 -23.81 9.85
N ALA A 577 13.68 -23.94 9.39
CA ALA A 577 14.11 -25.19 8.74
C ALA A 577 14.10 -26.31 9.77
N ILE A 578 13.55 -27.45 9.41
CA ILE A 578 13.37 -28.60 10.30
C ILE A 578 13.86 -29.88 9.65
N ASP A 579 14.50 -30.69 10.46
CA ASP A 579 14.86 -32.07 10.15
C ASP A 579 13.66 -32.97 10.55
N THR A 580 12.92 -33.47 9.55
CA THR A 580 11.73 -34.28 9.81
C THR A 580 12.03 -35.78 9.84
N ASN A 581 13.20 -36.21 9.40
CA ASN A 581 13.62 -37.61 9.33
C ASN A 581 14.68 -37.98 10.38
N GLY A 582 15.30 -36.98 11.05
CA GLY A 582 16.28 -37.20 12.11
C GLY A 582 17.71 -37.52 11.63
N ASP A 583 18.03 -37.19 10.35
CA ASP A 583 19.35 -37.45 9.78
C ASP A 583 20.37 -36.30 10.00
N GLY A 584 19.95 -35.26 10.74
CA GLY A 584 20.77 -34.08 11.05
C GLY A 584 20.80 -33.01 9.95
N ARG A 585 19.97 -33.17 8.90
CA ARG A 585 19.79 -32.19 7.81
C ARG A 585 18.36 -31.71 7.74
N ASP A 586 18.22 -30.40 7.51
CA ASP A 586 16.90 -29.83 7.29
C ASP A 586 16.32 -30.32 5.95
N ASP A 587 15.19 -30.99 6.01
CA ASP A 587 14.48 -31.57 4.85
C ASP A 587 13.11 -30.92 4.63
N SER A 588 12.72 -29.99 5.47
CA SER A 588 11.46 -29.29 5.40
C SER A 588 11.55 -27.95 6.12
N PHE A 589 10.46 -27.17 6.08
CA PHE A 589 10.32 -26.03 6.99
C PHE A 589 8.91 -25.96 7.57
N ALA A 590 8.82 -25.40 8.78
CA ALA A 590 7.58 -25.15 9.47
C ALA A 590 7.42 -23.66 9.73
N GLY A 591 6.21 -23.17 9.61
CA GLY A 591 5.83 -21.84 10.07
C GLY A 591 5.29 -21.93 11.50
N VAL A 592 5.81 -21.09 12.38
CA VAL A 592 5.27 -20.91 13.72
C VAL A 592 5.19 -19.44 13.99
N THR A 593 3.99 -18.91 14.13
CA THR A 593 3.79 -17.55 14.59
C THR A 593 3.53 -17.55 16.08
N THR A 594 4.33 -16.79 16.83
CA THR A 594 4.24 -16.66 18.28
C THR A 594 4.09 -15.20 18.68
N ASN A 595 3.48 -14.95 19.85
CA ASN A 595 3.48 -13.64 20.50
C ASN A 595 4.65 -13.58 21.47
N ALA A 596 5.87 -13.60 20.95
CA ALA A 596 7.08 -13.81 21.74
C ALA A 596 7.82 -12.52 22.06
N GLY A 597 7.30 -11.35 21.65
CA GLY A 597 8.03 -10.10 21.69
C GLY A 597 7.37 -9.00 22.49
N LYS A 598 8.23 -8.22 23.20
CA LYS A 598 7.94 -6.84 23.62
C LYS A 598 8.97 -5.94 22.99
N ALA A 599 8.54 -4.76 22.57
CA ALA A 599 9.43 -3.82 21.94
C ALA A 599 9.13 -2.38 22.37
N LYS A 600 10.14 -1.53 22.25
CA LYS A 600 10.02 -0.08 22.43
C LYS A 600 10.46 0.62 21.17
N ILE A 601 9.66 1.60 20.75
CA ILE A 601 9.93 2.38 19.55
C ILE A 601 9.85 3.85 19.92
N LYS A 602 10.87 4.63 19.59
CA LYS A 602 10.89 6.07 19.78
C LYS A 602 11.45 6.76 18.55
N GLY A 603 11.02 7.96 18.28
CA GLY A 603 11.50 8.65 17.08
C GLY A 603 11.12 10.12 17.01
N VAL A 604 11.68 10.75 15.98
CA VAL A 604 11.47 12.15 15.63
C VAL A 604 11.12 12.22 14.16
N GLU A 605 10.13 13.02 13.81
CA GLU A 605 9.69 13.28 12.45
C GLU A 605 9.62 14.80 12.24
N LEU A 606 10.26 15.28 11.17
CA LEU A 606 10.29 16.68 10.78
C LEU A 606 9.89 16.80 9.32
N GLU A 607 8.95 17.68 9.02
CA GLU A 607 8.54 18.02 7.66
C GLU A 607 8.48 19.53 7.54
N ALA A 608 8.95 20.09 6.44
CA ALA A 608 8.91 21.52 6.17
C ALA A 608 8.64 21.80 4.69
N ILE A 609 7.86 22.83 4.42
CA ILE A 609 7.66 23.41 3.09
C ILE A 609 7.93 24.90 3.20
N ALA A 610 8.81 25.44 2.36
CA ALA A 610 9.14 26.86 2.31
C ALA A 610 8.97 27.37 0.87
N ASN A 611 8.00 28.25 0.67
CA ASN A 611 7.84 29.05 -0.54
C ASN A 611 8.71 30.29 -0.40
N LEU A 612 9.99 30.18 -0.79
CA LEU A 612 11.00 31.24 -0.62
C LEU A 612 10.68 32.46 -1.48
N THR A 613 10.17 32.21 -2.69
CA THR A 613 9.56 33.21 -3.57
C THR A 613 8.25 32.66 -4.14
N ARG A 614 7.55 33.42 -4.99
CA ARG A 614 6.36 32.92 -5.73
C ARG A 614 6.70 31.74 -6.64
N ASP A 615 7.93 31.68 -7.11
CA ASP A 615 8.37 30.74 -8.13
C ASP A 615 9.33 29.69 -7.58
N PHE A 616 9.82 29.82 -6.34
CA PHE A 616 10.79 28.91 -5.76
C PHE A 616 10.31 28.34 -4.42
N MET A 617 10.13 27.01 -4.40
CA MET A 617 9.72 26.25 -3.23
C MET A 617 10.76 25.18 -2.90
N ILE A 618 11.05 25.02 -1.61
CA ILE A 618 11.81 23.91 -1.06
C ILE A 618 10.89 23.14 -0.10
N ALA A 619 10.89 21.83 -0.21
CA ALA A 619 10.24 20.94 0.77
C ALA A 619 11.25 19.90 1.26
N GLY A 620 11.20 19.59 2.54
CA GLY A 620 12.09 18.60 3.11
C GLY A 620 11.43 17.80 4.22
N MET A 621 11.91 16.58 4.41
CA MET A 621 11.62 15.78 5.58
C MET A 621 12.88 15.13 6.12
N TYR A 622 12.91 14.95 7.44
CA TYR A 622 13.87 14.11 8.14
C TYR A 622 13.14 13.26 9.16
N SER A 623 13.55 12.02 9.32
CA SER A 623 13.06 11.15 10.37
C SER A 623 14.17 10.31 10.98
N TYR A 624 14.08 10.16 12.29
CA TYR A 624 14.87 9.25 13.09
C TYR A 624 13.96 8.29 13.83
N ILE A 625 14.32 7.02 13.88
CA ILE A 625 13.62 6.00 14.66
C ILE A 625 14.62 5.07 15.33
N ASP A 626 14.37 4.78 16.60
CA ASP A 626 15.07 3.78 17.37
C ASP A 626 14.06 2.76 17.88
N ALA A 627 14.12 1.57 17.29
CA ALA A 627 13.22 0.45 17.58
C ALA A 627 14.04 -0.74 18.06
N GLU A 628 13.70 -1.27 19.24
CA GLU A 628 14.40 -2.38 19.85
C GLU A 628 13.43 -3.37 20.50
N TYR A 629 13.71 -4.65 20.33
CA TYR A 629 13.05 -5.70 21.10
C TYR A 629 13.57 -5.69 22.54
N LYS A 630 12.68 -5.81 23.51
CA LYS A 630 13.00 -6.02 24.93
C LYS A 630 12.91 -7.50 25.28
N ASP A 631 11.87 -8.14 24.73
CA ASP A 631 11.72 -9.59 24.79
C ASP A 631 11.56 -10.12 23.37
N TYR A 632 12.24 -11.22 23.08
CA TYR A 632 12.10 -12.01 21.87
C TYR A 632 12.43 -13.46 22.21
N ILE A 633 11.39 -14.22 22.55
CA ILE A 633 11.59 -15.55 23.13
C ILE A 633 11.59 -16.61 21.99
N VAL A 634 12.68 -17.34 21.89
CA VAL A 634 12.84 -18.50 20.99
C VAL A 634 13.24 -19.69 21.83
N ALA A 635 12.46 -20.76 21.78
CA ALA A 635 12.68 -21.98 22.57
C ALA A 635 12.94 -21.70 24.09
N GLY A 636 12.23 -20.72 24.67
CA GLY A 636 12.35 -20.34 26.05
C GLY A 636 13.53 -19.41 26.39
N VAL A 637 14.34 -19.01 25.41
CA VAL A 637 15.49 -18.12 25.58
C VAL A 637 15.18 -16.74 25.03
N ASN A 638 15.47 -15.68 25.78
CA ASN A 638 15.34 -14.32 25.29
C ASN A 638 16.54 -13.95 24.40
N VAL A 639 16.31 -13.82 23.10
CA VAL A 639 17.31 -13.48 22.08
C VAL A 639 17.15 -12.04 21.54
N ALA A 640 16.43 -11.16 22.24
CA ALA A 640 16.13 -9.80 21.83
C ALA A 640 17.37 -9.02 21.38
N GLY A 641 18.50 -9.13 22.10
CA GLY A 641 19.75 -8.46 21.77
C GLY A 641 20.39 -8.90 20.43
N GLN A 642 19.92 -10.02 19.86
CA GLN A 642 20.38 -10.55 18.57
C GLN A 642 19.40 -10.26 17.43
N ARG A 643 18.32 -9.52 17.72
CA ARG A 643 17.24 -9.22 16.77
C ARG A 643 17.22 -7.75 16.44
N THR A 644 16.72 -7.45 15.25
CA THR A 644 16.56 -6.09 14.75
C THR A 644 15.19 -5.92 14.08
N PHE A 645 14.68 -4.71 14.06
CA PHE A 645 13.45 -4.41 13.34
C PHE A 645 13.68 -4.46 11.83
N GLN A 646 12.90 -5.29 11.13
CA GLN A 646 12.93 -5.37 9.67
C GLN A 646 12.30 -4.12 9.04
N ASN A 647 12.75 -3.77 7.82
CA ASN A 647 12.18 -2.68 7.02
C ASN A 647 12.14 -1.30 7.73
N THR A 648 13.00 -1.09 8.74
CA THR A 648 12.99 0.08 9.61
C THR A 648 14.35 0.77 9.61
N PRO A 649 14.66 1.62 8.60
CA PRO A 649 15.90 2.39 8.57
C PRO A 649 15.91 3.43 9.68
N LYS A 650 17.01 3.49 10.47
CA LYS A 650 17.13 4.44 11.60
C LYS A 650 16.99 5.90 11.18
N ASN A 651 17.47 6.26 10.00
CA ASN A 651 17.41 7.63 9.47
C ASN A 651 16.86 7.61 8.06
N SER A 652 15.99 8.56 7.76
CA SER A 652 15.52 8.83 6.41
C SER A 652 15.42 10.34 6.20
N ALA A 653 15.75 10.81 5.01
CA ALA A 653 15.65 12.21 4.65
C ALA A 653 15.23 12.35 3.18
N ASN A 654 14.49 13.41 2.90
CA ASN A 654 14.17 13.83 1.53
C ASN A 654 14.27 15.35 1.46
N LEU A 655 14.81 15.86 0.37
CA LEU A 655 14.83 17.27 0.04
C LEU A 655 14.37 17.42 -1.40
N ARG A 656 13.40 18.29 -1.63
CA ARG A 656 12.86 18.62 -2.93
C ARG A 656 12.88 20.12 -3.15
N ALA A 657 13.34 20.53 -4.32
CA ALA A 657 13.25 21.91 -4.80
C ALA A 657 12.38 21.97 -6.06
N ASN A 658 11.56 23.01 -6.16
CA ASN A 658 10.78 23.33 -7.36
C ASN A 658 11.01 24.79 -7.71
N TYR A 659 11.42 25.04 -8.96
CA TYR A 659 11.57 26.37 -9.51
C TYR A 659 10.70 26.53 -10.75
N ASP A 660 9.81 27.49 -10.70
CA ASP A 660 8.85 27.80 -11.76
C ASP A 660 9.32 28.99 -12.59
N ILE A 661 9.33 28.87 -13.90
CA ILE A 661 9.77 29.90 -14.84
C ILE A 661 8.62 30.19 -15.79
N ALA A 662 8.18 31.44 -15.88
CA ALA A 662 7.25 31.84 -16.93
C ALA A 662 7.89 31.62 -18.30
N MET A 663 7.31 30.72 -19.10
CA MET A 663 7.89 30.29 -20.38
C MET A 663 6.78 30.07 -21.41
N PRO A 664 6.56 31.01 -22.35
CA PRO A 664 5.66 30.78 -23.45
C PRO A 664 6.27 29.76 -24.45
N VAL A 665 5.45 28.83 -24.93
CA VAL A 665 5.82 27.83 -25.92
C VAL A 665 4.85 27.91 -27.08
N MET A 666 5.37 28.03 -28.31
CA MET A 666 4.56 28.14 -29.54
C MET A 666 3.50 29.25 -29.49
N GLY A 667 3.81 30.40 -28.90
CA GLY A 667 2.88 31.52 -28.75
C GLY A 667 1.77 31.34 -27.74
N ARG A 668 1.90 30.33 -26.86
CA ARG A 668 0.95 30.06 -25.74
C ARG A 668 1.65 30.28 -24.42
N ASP A 669 1.05 31.06 -23.56
CA ASP A 669 1.56 31.31 -22.22
C ASP A 669 1.59 30.02 -21.41
N GLY A 670 2.65 29.87 -20.63
CA GLY A 670 2.86 28.70 -19.80
C GLY A 670 3.96 28.88 -18.78
N LYS A 671 4.10 27.88 -17.94
CA LYS A 671 5.05 27.80 -16.86
C LYS A 671 5.89 26.53 -16.96
N LEU A 672 7.21 26.68 -16.94
CA LEU A 672 8.17 25.59 -16.85
C LEU A 672 8.53 25.36 -15.39
N SER A 673 8.25 24.18 -14.86
CA SER A 673 8.65 23.77 -13.51
C SER A 673 9.89 22.88 -13.59
N LEU A 674 10.96 23.29 -12.93
CA LEU A 674 12.17 22.49 -12.71
C LEU A 674 12.08 21.89 -11.31
N ILE A 675 12.01 20.57 -11.23
CA ILE A 675 11.82 19.84 -9.97
C ILE A 675 13.01 18.90 -9.78
N GLY A 676 13.71 19.05 -8.66
CA GLY A 676 14.77 18.13 -8.24
C GLY A 676 14.45 17.55 -6.87
N SER A 677 14.76 16.28 -6.64
CA SER A 677 14.69 15.68 -5.31
C SER A 677 15.89 14.78 -5.02
N TRP A 678 16.28 14.81 -3.78
CA TRP A 678 17.27 13.95 -3.18
C TRP A 678 16.66 13.21 -2.01
N SER A 679 16.86 11.90 -1.95
CA SER A 679 16.37 11.05 -0.88
C SER A 679 17.52 10.22 -0.30
N TYR A 680 17.51 10.04 1.01
CA TYR A 680 18.42 9.20 1.76
C TYR A 680 17.63 8.18 2.58
N LYS A 681 18.02 6.92 2.52
CA LYS A 681 17.57 5.87 3.43
C LYS A 681 18.77 5.25 4.12
N GLY A 682 18.71 5.14 5.45
CA GLY A 682 19.73 4.46 6.27
C GLY A 682 19.74 2.95 6.02
N ALA A 683 20.76 2.30 6.55
CA ALA A 683 20.89 0.84 6.48
C ALA A 683 19.64 0.16 7.05
N THR A 684 19.19 -0.90 6.38
CA THR A 684 17.89 -1.54 6.64
C THR A 684 18.04 -3.05 6.65
N ALA A 685 17.63 -3.68 7.74
CA ALA A 685 17.50 -5.13 7.82
C ALA A 685 16.26 -5.60 7.07
N GLN A 686 16.36 -6.68 6.29
CA GLN A 686 15.22 -7.27 5.58
C GLN A 686 14.44 -8.28 6.43
N PHE A 687 15.09 -8.84 7.45
CA PHE A 687 14.55 -9.78 8.42
C PHE A 687 14.98 -9.38 9.84
N GLU A 688 14.44 -10.03 10.85
CA GLU A 688 14.82 -9.80 12.25
C GLU A 688 16.25 -10.26 12.58
N THR A 689 16.87 -11.08 11.73
CA THR A 689 18.27 -11.48 11.80
C THR A 689 19.09 -10.84 10.70
N ARG A 690 20.32 -10.43 11.04
CA ARG A 690 21.25 -9.86 10.05
C ARG A 690 21.68 -10.89 9.03
N SER A 691 21.76 -10.48 7.75
CA SER A 691 22.14 -11.34 6.65
C SER A 691 22.71 -10.54 5.48
N LEU A 692 23.17 -11.23 4.42
CA LEU A 692 23.60 -10.61 3.16
C LEU A 692 22.44 -9.90 2.44
N LEU A 693 21.19 -10.11 2.85
CA LEU A 693 20.02 -9.39 2.33
C LEU A 693 19.88 -7.98 2.92
N ASP A 694 20.56 -7.68 4.01
CA ASP A 694 20.52 -6.34 4.58
C ASP A 694 20.98 -5.32 3.54
N GLN A 695 20.32 -4.20 3.51
CA GLN A 695 20.62 -3.10 2.60
C GLN A 695 21.41 -2.03 3.34
N ASP A 696 22.57 -1.66 2.83
CA ASP A 696 23.34 -0.51 3.28
C ASP A 696 22.59 0.79 3.00
N SER A 697 23.02 1.87 3.62
CA SER A 697 22.43 3.18 3.35
C SER A 697 22.62 3.58 1.88
N TYR A 698 21.59 4.21 1.30
CA TYR A 698 21.61 4.61 -0.10
C TYR A 698 20.98 5.98 -0.33
N ARG A 699 21.23 6.54 -1.51
CA ARG A 699 20.70 7.83 -1.95
C ARG A 699 20.07 7.69 -3.33
N ILE A 700 18.95 8.37 -3.52
CA ILE A 700 18.24 8.44 -4.81
C ILE A 700 18.13 9.90 -5.22
N TRP A 701 18.39 10.17 -6.50
CA TRP A 701 18.22 11.47 -7.13
C TRP A 701 17.17 11.36 -8.23
N ASP A 702 16.16 12.20 -8.16
CA ASP A 702 15.14 12.33 -9.20
C ASP A 702 15.11 13.77 -9.72
N ALA A 703 14.76 13.93 -11.00
CA ALA A 703 14.52 15.25 -11.58
C ALA A 703 13.35 15.20 -12.56
N SER A 704 12.61 16.31 -12.67
CA SER A 704 11.55 16.49 -13.65
C SER A 704 11.61 17.91 -14.23
N ILE A 705 11.35 18.02 -15.51
CA ILE A 705 11.14 19.28 -16.23
C ILE A 705 9.73 19.22 -16.78
N VAL A 706 8.85 20.11 -16.32
CA VAL A 706 7.41 20.05 -16.65
C VAL A 706 6.94 21.40 -17.12
N TRP A 707 6.50 21.47 -18.37
CA TRP A 707 5.82 22.66 -18.89
C TRP A 707 4.31 22.50 -18.76
N THR A 708 3.63 23.52 -18.23
CA THR A 708 2.18 23.54 -18.09
C THR A 708 1.65 24.82 -18.70
N ARG A 709 0.71 24.73 -19.64
CA ARG A 709 0.01 25.89 -20.20
C ARG A 709 -0.77 26.62 -19.10
N THR A 710 -0.89 27.94 -19.17
CA THR A 710 -1.50 28.78 -18.12
C THR A 710 -2.93 28.39 -17.81
N ASP A 711 -3.71 27.93 -18.79
CA ASP A 711 -5.08 27.43 -18.58
C ASP A 711 -5.14 25.97 -18.04
N GLY A 712 -3.98 25.35 -17.80
CA GLY A 712 -3.88 23.98 -17.31
C GLY A 712 -4.29 22.88 -18.31
N LYS A 713 -4.64 23.24 -19.55
CA LYS A 713 -5.14 22.26 -20.54
C LYS A 713 -4.05 21.36 -21.13
N ILE A 714 -2.80 21.81 -21.15
CA ILE A 714 -1.68 21.02 -21.66
C ILE A 714 -0.59 20.98 -20.61
N ARG A 715 -0.09 19.78 -20.34
CA ARG A 715 1.11 19.55 -19.55
C ARG A 715 2.03 18.62 -20.33
N ALA A 716 3.29 18.97 -20.48
CA ALA A 716 4.32 18.12 -21.05
C ALA A 716 5.50 18.01 -20.09
N GLY A 717 5.99 16.81 -19.82
CA GLY A 717 7.04 16.57 -18.84
C GLY A 717 8.11 15.61 -19.34
N LEU A 718 9.35 15.86 -18.90
CA LEU A 718 10.47 14.92 -18.98
C LEU A 718 10.88 14.56 -17.55
N HIS A 719 10.99 13.28 -17.25
CA HIS A 719 11.20 12.78 -15.91
C HIS A 719 12.35 11.78 -15.87
N GLY A 720 13.28 11.98 -14.95
CA GLY A 720 14.35 11.04 -14.63
C GLY A 720 14.20 10.56 -13.18
N LYS A 721 14.15 9.26 -12.99
CA LYS A 721 14.08 8.60 -11.68
C LYS A 721 15.35 7.81 -11.42
N ASN A 722 15.81 7.80 -10.15
CA ASN A 722 17.04 7.14 -9.77
C ASN A 722 18.21 7.49 -10.71
N LEU A 723 18.44 8.78 -10.93
CA LEU A 723 19.42 9.28 -11.90
C LEU A 723 20.85 8.77 -11.65
N GLY A 724 21.18 8.49 -10.38
CA GLY A 724 22.44 7.88 -9.98
C GLY A 724 22.56 6.38 -10.30
N ASP A 725 21.50 5.77 -10.82
CA ASP A 725 21.40 4.32 -11.08
C ASP A 725 21.79 3.46 -9.88
N THR A 726 21.41 3.91 -8.68
CA THR A 726 21.73 3.25 -7.41
C THR A 726 21.03 1.89 -7.35
N ARG A 727 21.78 0.83 -7.07
CA ARG A 727 21.26 -0.50 -6.81
C ARG A 727 20.99 -0.67 -5.34
N TYR A 728 19.76 -1.05 -4.99
CA TYR A 728 19.38 -1.27 -3.59
C TYR A 728 18.40 -2.44 -3.48
N LYS A 729 18.63 -3.27 -2.47
CA LYS A 729 17.79 -4.44 -2.18
C LYS A 729 16.52 -4.00 -1.46
N THR A 730 15.38 -4.55 -1.87
CA THR A 730 14.07 -4.26 -1.28
C THR A 730 13.49 -5.43 -0.50
N ALA A 731 13.85 -6.66 -0.88
CA ALA A 731 13.35 -7.89 -0.27
C ALA A 731 14.28 -9.06 -0.59
N GLY A 732 13.98 -10.25 -0.09
CA GLY A 732 14.72 -11.45 -0.45
C GLY A 732 14.13 -12.72 0.16
N TYR A 733 14.75 -13.86 -0.17
CA TYR A 733 14.53 -15.16 0.46
C TYR A 733 15.83 -15.65 1.11
N LEU A 734 15.72 -16.13 2.34
CA LEU A 734 16.85 -16.49 3.20
C LEU A 734 16.69 -17.92 3.71
N PHE A 735 17.11 -18.89 2.91
CA PHE A 735 17.13 -20.31 3.25
C PHE A 735 18.42 -20.97 2.73
N PRO A 736 19.60 -20.51 3.18
CA PRO A 736 20.88 -20.93 2.61
C PRO A 736 21.21 -22.42 2.84
N THR A 737 20.52 -23.07 3.76
CA THR A 737 20.71 -24.48 4.12
C THR A 737 19.68 -25.40 3.48
N LEU A 738 18.54 -24.90 3.00
CA LEU A 738 17.49 -25.69 2.39
C LEU A 738 17.79 -26.03 0.92
N GLY A 739 17.26 -27.17 0.47
CA GLY A 739 17.51 -27.70 -0.84
C GLY A 739 18.94 -28.20 -1.05
N ASN A 740 19.27 -28.61 -2.26
CA ASN A 740 20.62 -29.00 -2.65
C ASN A 740 21.50 -27.77 -2.93
N GLU A 741 20.91 -26.71 -3.47
CA GLU A 741 21.59 -25.50 -3.94
C GLU A 741 21.65 -24.38 -2.91
N GLY A 742 20.77 -24.41 -1.89
CA GLY A 742 20.54 -23.34 -0.95
C GLY A 742 19.91 -22.11 -1.60
N THR A 743 19.08 -21.39 -0.86
CA THR A 743 18.40 -20.18 -1.35
C THR A 743 18.86 -18.94 -0.60
N LEU A 744 19.50 -18.03 -1.31
CA LEU A 744 19.76 -16.65 -0.88
C LEU A 744 19.59 -15.74 -2.09
N THR A 745 18.41 -15.17 -2.23
CA THR A 745 18.03 -14.36 -3.39
C THR A 745 17.52 -13.00 -2.95
N ALA A 746 17.87 -11.94 -3.68
CA ALA A 746 17.48 -10.56 -3.42
C ALA A 746 16.60 -10.00 -4.53
N PHE A 747 15.67 -9.13 -4.16
CA PHE A 747 14.91 -8.29 -5.07
C PHE A 747 15.40 -6.85 -4.96
N TYR A 748 15.46 -6.15 -6.10
CA TYR A 748 16.01 -4.80 -6.17
C TYR A 748 14.92 -3.77 -6.49
N GLY A 749 15.18 -2.53 -6.06
CA GLY A 749 14.39 -1.37 -6.47
C GLY A 749 14.65 -1.00 -7.93
N ASN A 750 13.80 -0.14 -8.50
CA ASN A 750 13.90 0.24 -9.90
C ASN A 750 15.26 0.91 -10.21
N PRO A 751 15.91 0.56 -11.33
CA PRO A 751 17.10 1.25 -11.83
C PRO A 751 16.76 2.66 -12.33
N ARG A 752 17.73 3.35 -12.95
CA ARG A 752 17.47 4.61 -13.61
C ARG A 752 16.44 4.46 -14.73
N THR A 753 15.36 5.26 -14.62
CA THR A 753 14.36 5.37 -15.69
C THR A 753 14.23 6.81 -16.16
N VAL A 754 13.99 6.96 -17.46
CA VAL A 754 13.71 8.25 -18.09
C VAL A 754 12.42 8.12 -18.88
N SER A 755 11.50 9.06 -18.69
CA SER A 755 10.21 9.06 -19.40
C SER A 755 9.79 10.46 -19.80
N ALA A 756 8.99 10.55 -20.86
CA ALA A 756 8.29 11.74 -21.28
C ALA A 756 6.79 11.53 -21.14
N THR A 757 6.09 12.53 -20.61
CA THR A 757 4.64 12.52 -20.44
C THR A 757 4.00 13.69 -21.18
N VAL A 758 2.83 13.45 -21.73
CA VAL A 758 1.94 14.50 -22.24
C VAL A 758 0.56 14.27 -21.66
N GLU A 759 0.01 15.32 -21.08
CA GLU A 759 -1.37 15.34 -20.57
C GLU A 759 -2.14 16.45 -21.31
N TYR A 760 -3.31 16.12 -21.80
CA TYR A 760 -4.23 17.05 -22.45
C TYR A 760 -5.60 16.99 -21.78
N ARG A 761 -6.15 18.18 -21.47
CA ARG A 761 -7.48 18.36 -20.89
C ARG A 761 -8.35 19.17 -21.84
N PHE A 762 -9.48 18.63 -22.18
CA PHE A 762 -10.47 19.29 -23.05
C PHE A 762 -11.29 20.34 -22.32
#